data_3202bb181b39850d0e69003e3a2132eb
#
_entry.id   3202bb181b39850d0e69003e3a2132eb
#
_cell.length_a   1.000
_cell.length_b   1.000
_cell.length_c   1.000
_cell.angle_alpha   90.00
_cell.angle_beta   90.00
_cell.angle_gamma   90.00
#
_symmetry.space_group_name_H-M   'P 1'
#
loop_
_entity.id
_entity.type
_entity.pdbx_description
1 polymer ?
#
loop_
_entity_poly.entity_id
_entity_poly.type
_entity_poly.pdbx_seq_one_letter_code
_entity_poly.pdbx_strand_id
1 'polypeptide(L)'
;MAVPLPQSVLDALTDVDMPKRHPGRAARGQLTVVGFRVPLYACEALVLGSGAAGLRAAVELKRRGVDVVVATQNLYGGTSACSGSDKQTLHTACGSGRGDDFDALAAALGAGGAMDEDTAYVEAVGSLGALASLQFMGLPVPLDAYGAVLRYKTDHDEAGRATSCGPRTSRLMVRALAEESARLGVPVVNRSTGAQILVDQLRVVGLLAFNSGDRTSENPLGLAIFACEALVIAAGGPGELYRDSVYPKHCFGALGLALEAGIEAVNLTESQFGIGTPRDGFPWNLSGTYAQCLPYIYSSDASGKERNFLADYYRTTQELASNIFRKGYQWPFHASRMLEFGSSLLDLAIFRETQAGRTVSMDFNRNPEPVTGDAPFSLDRLDADVRAYLANNEALLASPIERLARMNPLSIELYKRYKKDITREPLAFAVNNQHMNGGIAVDTWGRSSLEGCYAIGEAAGTHGVTRPGGAALNAGQVFGLRCAQHIAARKREASSDAPPMPILEAAIGGLHGGEGIDWREIEREVQARMSDHAGFICSPEGVRAALLDARALNARIRAHGVRVGRADQAARALQWRQMALVSEAVLTALDAYLSEGGGSRGARAICDPKGSAVPITRLGPLEAYRFRAERTDDRARKTFVRLVDDSFVCDPRPIRRRDRAETAYFERDWGRFLSGEIFEDEGTQRGHMR
;
A
#
# COMPACT_ATOMS: atom_id res chain seq x y z
N MET A 1 -13.93 -30.52 20.19
CA MET A 1 -12.53 -30.05 20.10
C MET A 1 -12.14 -30.04 18.61
N ALA A 2 -11.69 -28.90 18.07
CA ALA A 2 -11.16 -28.88 16.73
C ALA A 2 -9.95 -29.81 16.64
N VAL A 3 -9.91 -30.66 15.60
CA VAL A 3 -8.72 -31.46 15.32
C VAL A 3 -7.57 -30.46 15.01
N PRO A 4 -6.48 -30.46 15.78
CA PRO A 4 -5.37 -29.56 15.50
C PRO A 4 -4.82 -29.85 14.11
N LEU A 5 -4.49 -28.79 13.37
CA LEU A 5 -3.83 -28.93 12.08
C LEU A 5 -2.52 -29.72 12.25
N PRO A 6 -2.19 -30.65 11.33
CA PRO A 6 -0.90 -31.31 11.34
C PRO A 6 0.24 -30.27 11.30
N GLN A 7 1.32 -30.52 12.04
CA GLN A 7 2.45 -29.60 12.11
C GLN A 7 3.04 -29.28 10.74
N SER A 8 3.07 -30.26 9.84
CA SER A 8 3.53 -30.07 8.45
C SER A 8 2.70 -29.05 7.67
N VAL A 9 1.39 -28.96 7.93
CA VAL A 9 0.51 -27.95 7.32
C VAL A 9 0.79 -26.58 7.91
N LEU A 10 0.93 -26.49 9.24
CA LEU A 10 1.31 -25.25 9.91
C LEU A 10 2.65 -24.72 9.40
N ASP A 11 3.65 -25.59 9.26
CA ASP A 11 4.97 -25.23 8.74
C ASP A 11 4.91 -24.73 7.29
N ALA A 12 4.15 -25.41 6.44
CA ALA A 12 3.96 -25.01 5.04
C ALA A 12 3.27 -23.65 4.89
N LEU A 13 2.35 -23.31 5.79
CA LEU A 13 1.58 -22.06 5.75
C LEU A 13 2.26 -20.91 6.52
N THR A 14 3.05 -21.20 7.55
CA THR A 14 3.71 -20.19 8.38
C THR A 14 5.14 -19.89 7.98
N ASP A 15 5.88 -20.90 7.54
CA ASP A 15 7.30 -20.76 7.16
C ASP A 15 7.46 -20.93 5.65
N VAL A 16 7.21 -19.86 4.92
CA VAL A 16 7.24 -19.88 3.46
C VAL A 16 8.63 -19.58 2.96
N ASP A 17 9.32 -20.62 2.52
CA ASP A 17 10.61 -20.50 1.84
C ASP A 17 10.46 -19.86 0.46
N MET A 18 11.39 -18.98 0.14
CA MET A 18 11.44 -18.30 -1.15
C MET A 18 12.51 -18.91 -2.06
N PRO A 19 12.31 -18.90 -3.40
CA PRO A 19 13.34 -19.38 -4.35
C PRO A 19 14.67 -18.68 -4.12
N LYS A 20 15.74 -19.45 -3.96
CA LYS A 20 17.08 -18.94 -3.65
C LYS A 20 17.85 -18.45 -4.88
N ARG A 21 17.44 -18.86 -6.06
CA ARG A 21 18.17 -18.57 -7.31
C ARG A 21 17.21 -18.02 -8.37
N HIS A 22 17.59 -16.87 -8.92
CA HIS A 22 17.02 -16.30 -10.13
C HIS A 22 18.16 -16.11 -11.13
N PRO A 23 17.91 -16.21 -12.45
CA PRO A 23 18.89 -15.80 -13.44
C PRO A 23 19.31 -14.36 -13.20
N GLY A 24 20.59 -14.05 -13.38
CA GLY A 24 21.10 -12.70 -13.42
C GLY A 24 21.03 -12.13 -14.84
N ARG A 25 21.20 -10.82 -14.97
CA ARG A 25 21.45 -10.16 -16.27
C ARG A 25 22.91 -9.71 -16.29
N ALA A 26 23.67 -10.11 -17.28
CA ALA A 26 24.99 -9.55 -17.50
C ALA A 26 24.87 -8.14 -18.07
N ALA A 27 25.75 -7.24 -17.66
CA ALA A 27 25.89 -5.95 -18.33
C ALA A 27 26.31 -6.17 -19.80
N ARG A 28 25.68 -5.45 -20.71
CA ARG A 28 26.01 -5.47 -22.15
C ARG A 28 27.37 -4.84 -22.44
N GLY A 29 27.77 -3.89 -21.60
CA GLY A 29 29.02 -3.14 -21.70
C GLY A 29 29.17 -2.18 -20.54
N GLN A 30 30.11 -1.27 -20.68
CA GLN A 30 30.35 -0.20 -19.71
C GLN A 30 30.45 1.15 -20.46
N LEU A 31 29.95 2.20 -19.86
CA LEU A 31 30.06 3.57 -20.34
C LEU A 31 30.93 4.38 -19.38
N THR A 32 31.77 5.27 -19.91
CA THR A 32 32.46 6.26 -19.10
C THR A 32 31.65 7.54 -19.12
N VAL A 33 31.06 7.92 -17.97
CA VAL A 33 30.21 9.11 -17.84
C VAL A 33 30.66 9.90 -16.61
N VAL A 34 31.01 11.18 -16.79
CA VAL A 34 31.48 12.08 -15.72
C VAL A 34 32.58 11.44 -14.86
N GLY A 35 33.50 10.69 -15.49
CA GLY A 35 34.61 10.00 -14.83
C GLY A 35 34.29 8.67 -14.14
N PHE A 36 33.02 8.25 -14.10
CA PHE A 36 32.60 6.93 -13.61
C PHE A 36 32.56 5.91 -14.73
N ARG A 37 33.00 4.70 -14.44
CA ARG A 37 32.86 3.56 -15.34
C ARG A 37 31.61 2.73 -14.97
N VAL A 38 30.50 3.01 -15.65
CA VAL A 38 29.16 2.58 -15.28
C VAL A 38 28.73 1.40 -16.16
N PRO A 39 28.29 0.25 -15.60
CA PRO A 39 27.75 -0.84 -16.36
C PRO A 39 26.42 -0.47 -17.02
N LEU A 40 26.25 -0.92 -18.25
CA LEU A 40 25.05 -0.74 -19.06
C LEU A 40 24.31 -2.08 -19.17
N TYR A 41 23.11 -2.14 -18.62
CA TYR A 41 22.13 -3.20 -18.80
C TYR A 41 21.12 -2.77 -19.86
N ALA A 42 20.71 -3.69 -20.73
CA ALA A 42 19.72 -3.40 -21.78
C ALA A 42 18.60 -4.45 -21.75
N CYS A 43 17.35 -4.00 -21.97
CA CYS A 43 16.15 -4.82 -22.07
C CYS A 43 15.05 -4.05 -22.82
N GLU A 44 14.01 -4.74 -23.32
CA GLU A 44 12.83 -4.08 -23.88
C GLU A 44 11.97 -3.47 -22.77
N ALA A 45 11.79 -4.20 -21.65
CA ALA A 45 11.04 -3.73 -20.48
C ALA A 45 11.82 -3.92 -19.18
N LEU A 46 11.91 -2.86 -18.39
CA LEU A 46 12.46 -2.87 -17.04
C LEU A 46 11.34 -2.83 -16.01
N VAL A 47 11.29 -3.80 -15.11
CA VAL A 47 10.37 -3.80 -13.96
C VAL A 47 11.13 -3.36 -12.72
N LEU A 48 10.76 -2.24 -12.12
CA LEU A 48 11.34 -1.72 -10.88
C LEU A 48 10.53 -2.20 -9.67
N GLY A 49 11.06 -3.21 -8.99
CA GLY A 49 10.45 -3.83 -7.82
C GLY A 49 10.07 -5.30 -8.04
N SER A 50 10.33 -6.14 -7.02
CA SER A 50 10.10 -7.59 -7.02
C SER A 50 8.99 -8.01 -6.04
N GLY A 51 8.05 -7.12 -5.74
CA GLY A 51 6.82 -7.45 -5.02
C GLY A 51 5.84 -8.24 -5.91
N ALA A 52 4.66 -8.55 -5.36
CA ALA A 52 3.64 -9.33 -6.07
C ALA A 52 3.24 -8.71 -7.43
N ALA A 53 3.12 -7.39 -7.51
CA ALA A 53 2.78 -6.69 -8.75
C ALA A 53 3.91 -6.78 -9.78
N GLY A 54 5.16 -6.51 -9.37
CA GLY A 54 6.31 -6.52 -10.28
C GLY A 54 6.60 -7.91 -10.82
N LEU A 55 6.57 -8.94 -9.97
CA LEU A 55 6.75 -10.32 -10.43
C LEU A 55 5.63 -10.76 -11.38
N ARG A 56 4.38 -10.31 -11.13
CA ARG A 56 3.27 -10.56 -12.06
C ARG A 56 3.55 -9.95 -13.42
N ALA A 57 3.93 -8.68 -13.48
CA ALA A 57 4.27 -8.01 -14.73
C ALA A 57 5.42 -8.71 -15.47
N ALA A 58 6.48 -9.07 -14.75
CA ALA A 58 7.64 -9.75 -15.31
C ALA A 58 7.31 -11.12 -15.90
N VAL A 59 6.49 -11.93 -15.21
CA VAL A 59 6.00 -13.23 -15.69
C VAL A 59 5.17 -13.04 -16.97
N GLU A 60 4.25 -12.07 -16.98
CA GLU A 60 3.37 -11.85 -18.12
C GLU A 60 4.08 -11.23 -19.33
N LEU A 61 5.06 -10.36 -19.13
CA LEU A 61 5.94 -9.84 -20.18
C LEU A 61 6.74 -10.97 -20.81
N LYS A 62 7.35 -11.83 -19.97
CA LYS A 62 8.17 -12.95 -20.45
C LYS A 62 7.35 -13.96 -21.26
N ARG A 63 6.13 -14.28 -20.81
CA ARG A 63 5.19 -15.16 -21.53
C ARG A 63 4.81 -14.62 -22.92
N ARG A 64 4.87 -13.30 -23.11
CA ARG A 64 4.58 -12.62 -24.38
C ARG A 64 5.83 -12.36 -25.24
N GLY A 65 6.95 -12.95 -24.86
CA GLY A 65 8.20 -12.85 -25.63
C GLY A 65 8.90 -11.49 -25.52
N VAL A 66 8.59 -10.68 -24.50
CA VAL A 66 9.29 -9.43 -24.22
C VAL A 66 10.58 -9.72 -23.46
N ASP A 67 11.70 -9.11 -23.86
CA ASP A 67 12.95 -9.15 -23.08
C ASP A 67 12.82 -8.27 -21.85
N VAL A 68 12.52 -8.90 -20.72
CA VAL A 68 12.26 -8.23 -19.44
C VAL A 68 13.36 -8.47 -18.45
N VAL A 69 13.69 -7.41 -17.67
CA VAL A 69 14.58 -7.47 -16.51
C VAL A 69 13.87 -6.92 -15.29
N VAL A 70 14.03 -7.57 -14.13
CA VAL A 70 13.57 -7.04 -12.85
C VAL A 70 14.76 -6.41 -12.11
N ALA A 71 14.69 -5.10 -11.83
CA ALA A 71 15.61 -4.41 -10.94
C ALA A 71 14.93 -4.21 -9.58
N THR A 72 15.61 -4.58 -8.48
CA THR A 72 15.03 -4.50 -7.14
C THR A 72 16.07 -4.19 -6.08
N GLN A 73 15.69 -3.36 -5.10
CA GLN A 73 16.56 -3.00 -3.97
C GLN A 73 16.88 -4.21 -3.08
N ASN A 74 15.85 -5.00 -2.79
CA ASN A 74 15.95 -6.20 -1.95
C ASN A 74 14.94 -7.24 -2.44
N LEU A 75 15.45 -8.30 -3.03
CA LEU A 75 14.60 -9.41 -3.47
C LEU A 75 13.87 -9.99 -2.24
N TYR A 76 12.53 -10.03 -2.29
CA TYR A 76 11.65 -10.46 -1.20
C TYR A 76 11.66 -9.58 0.06
N GLY A 77 12.24 -8.38 0.01
CA GLY A 77 12.26 -7.44 1.13
C GLY A 77 11.09 -6.44 1.16
N GLY A 78 10.23 -6.45 0.15
CA GLY A 78 9.09 -5.54 0.06
C GLY A 78 7.85 -5.98 0.85
N THR A 79 6.86 -5.10 0.89
CA THR A 79 5.62 -5.24 1.68
C THR A 79 4.89 -6.55 1.40
N SER A 80 4.74 -6.96 0.14
CA SER A 80 4.05 -8.21 -0.22
C SER A 80 4.67 -9.47 0.38
N ALA A 81 5.99 -9.49 0.59
CA ALA A 81 6.69 -10.65 1.16
C ALA A 81 6.86 -10.58 2.68
N CYS A 82 6.87 -9.38 3.27
CA CYS A 82 7.29 -9.16 4.65
C CYS A 82 6.22 -8.60 5.58
N SER A 83 5.16 -7.99 5.06
CA SER A 83 4.09 -7.35 5.84
C SER A 83 2.75 -8.02 5.57
N GLY A 84 1.74 -7.72 6.40
CA GLY A 84 0.40 -8.24 6.21
C GLY A 84 -0.50 -8.17 7.44
N SER A 85 -1.50 -9.03 7.48
CA SER A 85 -2.49 -9.19 8.55
C SER A 85 -2.76 -10.67 8.81
N ASP A 86 -3.66 -10.98 9.73
CA ASP A 86 -4.04 -12.35 10.07
C ASP A 86 -4.56 -13.18 8.89
N LYS A 87 -5.16 -12.56 7.91
CA LYS A 87 -5.81 -13.22 6.76
C LYS A 87 -5.17 -12.89 5.42
N GLN A 88 -4.78 -11.64 5.17
CA GLN A 88 -4.25 -11.15 3.88
C GLN A 88 -5.08 -11.67 2.69
N THR A 89 -5.98 -10.86 2.19
CA THR A 89 -7.03 -11.34 1.29
C THR A 89 -6.73 -11.10 -0.19
N LEU A 90 -7.24 -11.99 -1.03
CA LEU A 90 -7.57 -11.74 -2.43
C LEU A 90 -9.07 -11.47 -2.55
N HIS A 91 -9.46 -10.57 -3.44
CA HIS A 91 -10.82 -10.09 -3.59
C HIS A 91 -11.28 -10.29 -5.04
N THR A 92 -12.23 -11.20 -5.27
CA THR A 92 -12.59 -11.60 -6.64
C THR A 92 -14.10 -11.65 -6.83
N ALA A 93 -14.58 -11.23 -7.99
CA ALA A 93 -15.97 -11.43 -8.40
C ALA A 93 -16.30 -12.90 -8.67
N CYS A 94 -17.55 -13.18 -9.00
CA CYS A 94 -18.07 -14.50 -9.36
C CYS A 94 -17.87 -15.56 -8.28
N GLY A 95 -18.22 -15.21 -7.06
CA GLY A 95 -18.21 -16.15 -5.93
C GLY A 95 -19.35 -17.13 -5.97
N SER A 96 -20.32 -16.99 -5.12
CA SER A 96 -21.39 -17.97 -4.90
C SER A 96 -22.79 -17.49 -5.29
N GLY A 97 -22.91 -16.59 -6.25
CA GLY A 97 -24.21 -16.15 -6.77
C GLY A 97 -24.97 -15.17 -5.85
N ARG A 98 -25.97 -14.51 -6.35
CA ARG A 98 -26.77 -13.40 -5.83
C ARG A 98 -26.06 -12.05 -5.96
N GLY A 99 -25.99 -11.52 -7.21
CA GLY A 99 -25.53 -10.16 -7.47
C GLY A 99 -24.03 -9.95 -7.28
N ASP A 100 -23.24 -11.01 -7.45
CA ASP A 100 -21.78 -10.95 -7.41
C ASP A 100 -21.22 -10.96 -8.84
N ASP A 101 -21.59 -9.97 -9.61
CA ASP A 101 -21.06 -9.74 -10.96
C ASP A 101 -19.92 -8.69 -10.93
N PHE A 102 -19.35 -8.43 -12.08
CA PHE A 102 -18.27 -7.46 -12.22
C PHE A 102 -18.71 -6.02 -11.93
N ASP A 103 -19.96 -5.66 -12.25
CA ASP A 103 -20.50 -4.34 -11.95
C ASP A 103 -20.69 -4.14 -10.45
N ALA A 104 -21.18 -5.17 -9.74
CA ALA A 104 -21.32 -5.14 -8.29
C ALA A 104 -19.96 -5.03 -7.58
N LEU A 105 -18.93 -5.74 -8.05
CA LEU A 105 -17.59 -5.59 -7.50
C LEU A 105 -17.00 -4.23 -7.82
N ALA A 106 -17.14 -3.73 -9.06
CA ALA A 106 -16.66 -2.39 -9.43
C ALA A 106 -17.32 -1.29 -8.60
N ALA A 107 -18.64 -1.41 -8.35
CA ALA A 107 -19.38 -0.50 -7.46
C ALA A 107 -18.84 -0.55 -6.02
N ALA A 108 -18.52 -1.72 -5.49
CA ALA A 108 -17.93 -1.87 -4.15
C ALA A 108 -16.52 -1.24 -4.08
N LEU A 109 -15.69 -1.41 -5.12
CA LEU A 109 -14.36 -0.80 -5.21
C LEU A 109 -14.44 0.73 -5.23
N GLY A 110 -15.39 1.30 -6.00
CA GLY A 110 -15.58 2.74 -6.15
C GLY A 110 -16.44 3.40 -5.06
N ALA A 111 -16.99 2.64 -4.11
CA ALA A 111 -18.01 3.13 -3.14
C ALA A 111 -17.54 4.31 -2.29
N GLY A 112 -16.24 4.41 -1.98
CA GLY A 112 -15.67 5.53 -1.23
C GLY A 112 -15.56 6.83 -2.04
N GLY A 113 -15.68 6.77 -3.36
CA GLY A 113 -15.45 7.89 -4.28
C GLY A 113 -14.00 8.11 -4.67
N ALA A 114 -13.77 9.14 -5.48
CA ALA A 114 -12.48 9.54 -6.06
C ALA A 114 -11.75 8.38 -6.80
N MET A 115 -12.49 7.42 -7.32
CA MET A 115 -12.01 6.31 -8.14
C MET A 115 -12.68 6.33 -9.50
N ASP A 116 -11.90 6.14 -10.56
CA ASP A 116 -12.44 6.04 -11.91
C ASP A 116 -13.27 4.77 -12.06
N GLU A 117 -14.46 4.87 -12.67
CA GLU A 117 -15.37 3.73 -12.88
C GLU A 117 -14.77 2.69 -13.85
N ASP A 118 -14.03 3.13 -14.86
CA ASP A 118 -13.33 2.26 -15.80
C ASP A 118 -12.22 1.46 -15.11
N THR A 119 -11.45 2.11 -14.23
CA THR A 119 -10.40 1.47 -13.42
C THR A 119 -10.97 0.42 -12.46
N ALA A 120 -12.07 0.76 -11.76
CA ALA A 120 -12.77 -0.17 -10.88
C ALA A 120 -13.29 -1.39 -11.65
N TYR A 121 -13.85 -1.17 -12.82
CA TYR A 121 -14.38 -2.24 -13.66
C TYR A 121 -13.27 -3.16 -14.21
N VAL A 122 -12.15 -2.59 -14.66
CA VAL A 122 -10.98 -3.36 -15.10
C VAL A 122 -10.47 -4.26 -13.98
N GLU A 123 -10.37 -3.75 -12.75
CA GLU A 123 -9.97 -4.54 -11.59
C GLU A 123 -10.97 -5.66 -11.31
N ALA A 124 -12.26 -5.38 -11.37
CA ALA A 124 -13.32 -6.35 -11.16
C ALA A 124 -13.28 -7.49 -12.19
N VAL A 125 -13.22 -7.15 -13.48
CA VAL A 125 -13.15 -8.14 -14.57
C VAL A 125 -11.87 -8.98 -14.49
N GLY A 126 -10.73 -8.34 -14.25
CA GLY A 126 -9.45 -9.02 -14.17
C GLY A 126 -9.29 -9.90 -12.94
N SER A 127 -10.09 -9.71 -11.89
CA SER A 127 -9.94 -10.40 -10.60
C SER A 127 -10.08 -11.92 -10.71
N LEU A 128 -11.02 -12.40 -11.52
CA LEU A 128 -11.26 -13.83 -11.73
C LEU A 128 -10.07 -14.52 -12.39
N GLY A 129 -9.57 -13.95 -13.49
CA GLY A 129 -8.40 -14.47 -14.19
C GLY A 129 -7.14 -14.40 -13.35
N ALA A 130 -7.00 -13.36 -12.52
CA ALA A 130 -5.88 -13.21 -11.59
C ALA A 130 -5.85 -14.34 -10.55
N LEU A 131 -6.98 -14.65 -9.91
CA LEU A 131 -7.09 -15.75 -8.95
C LEU A 131 -6.82 -17.11 -9.62
N ALA A 132 -7.47 -17.41 -10.75
CA ALA A 132 -7.27 -18.65 -11.48
C ALA A 132 -5.81 -18.86 -11.87
N SER A 133 -5.15 -17.82 -12.36
CA SER A 133 -3.73 -17.87 -12.72
C SER A 133 -2.82 -18.12 -11.50
N LEU A 134 -3.12 -17.54 -10.34
CA LEU A 134 -2.38 -17.79 -9.10
C LEU A 134 -2.57 -19.22 -8.60
N GLN A 135 -3.79 -19.77 -8.66
CA GLN A 135 -4.05 -21.17 -8.33
C GLN A 135 -3.27 -22.11 -9.28
N PHE A 136 -3.28 -21.82 -10.57
CA PHE A 136 -2.50 -22.58 -11.56
C PHE A 136 -0.99 -22.55 -11.26
N MET A 137 -0.47 -21.44 -10.73
CA MET A 137 0.92 -21.31 -10.28
C MET A 137 1.17 -21.89 -8.87
N GLY A 138 0.17 -22.52 -8.24
CA GLY A 138 0.32 -23.23 -6.98
C GLY A 138 -0.03 -22.42 -5.72
N LEU A 139 -0.77 -21.31 -5.83
CA LEU A 139 -1.29 -20.63 -4.63
C LEU A 139 -2.36 -21.52 -3.95
N PRO A 140 -2.16 -21.99 -2.70
CA PRO A 140 -3.01 -22.98 -2.06
C PRO A 140 -4.24 -22.34 -1.39
N VAL A 141 -5.14 -21.74 -2.16
CA VAL A 141 -6.40 -21.20 -1.60
C VAL A 141 -7.30 -22.32 -1.11
N PRO A 142 -8.03 -22.13 0.00
CA PRO A 142 -8.92 -23.15 0.54
C PRO A 142 -10.13 -23.38 -0.37
N LEU A 143 -10.47 -24.66 -0.56
CA LEU A 143 -11.60 -25.10 -1.38
C LEU A 143 -12.60 -25.87 -0.52
N ASP A 144 -13.87 -25.84 -0.92
CA ASP A 144 -14.88 -26.74 -0.37
C ASP A 144 -14.79 -28.15 -0.98
N ALA A 145 -15.69 -29.03 -0.57
CA ALA A 145 -15.74 -30.41 -1.05
C ALA A 145 -16.01 -30.54 -2.56
N TYR A 146 -16.50 -29.50 -3.20
CA TYR A 146 -16.82 -29.45 -4.63
C TYR A 146 -15.77 -28.69 -5.45
N GLY A 147 -14.72 -28.19 -4.80
CA GLY A 147 -13.66 -27.42 -5.44
C GLY A 147 -13.94 -25.91 -5.58
N ALA A 148 -15.00 -25.40 -4.97
CA ALA A 148 -15.27 -23.98 -4.94
C ALA A 148 -14.39 -23.28 -3.90
N VAL A 149 -13.86 -22.11 -4.26
CA VAL A 149 -13.03 -21.29 -3.36
C VAL A 149 -13.86 -20.83 -2.16
N LEU A 150 -13.39 -21.12 -0.96
CA LEU A 150 -14.00 -20.63 0.27
C LEU A 150 -13.84 -19.13 0.40
N ARG A 151 -14.92 -18.43 0.78
CA ARG A 151 -14.98 -16.98 0.80
C ARG A 151 -15.59 -16.43 2.08
N TYR A 152 -15.27 -15.17 2.39
CA TYR A 152 -15.76 -14.46 3.58
C TYR A 152 -15.87 -12.97 3.33
N LYS A 153 -16.61 -12.27 4.21
CA LYS A 153 -16.76 -10.81 4.18
C LYS A 153 -15.54 -10.11 4.71
N THR A 154 -15.21 -8.98 4.09
CA THR A 154 -14.19 -8.05 4.58
C THR A 154 -14.75 -6.64 4.68
N ASP A 155 -13.95 -5.72 5.20
CA ASP A 155 -14.33 -4.31 5.25
C ASP A 155 -14.63 -3.76 3.84
N HIS A 156 -15.70 -2.98 3.74
CA HIS A 156 -16.22 -2.43 2.49
C HIS A 156 -16.65 -3.48 1.43
N ASP A 157 -16.86 -4.75 1.83
CA ASP A 157 -17.35 -5.80 0.94
C ASP A 157 -18.40 -6.70 1.63
N GLU A 158 -19.66 -6.38 1.48
CA GLU A 158 -20.77 -7.12 2.08
C GLU A 158 -21.13 -8.43 1.33
N ALA A 159 -20.67 -8.59 0.09
CA ALA A 159 -20.99 -9.78 -0.71
C ALA A 159 -20.11 -10.99 -0.36
N GLY A 160 -19.04 -10.80 0.42
CA GLY A 160 -18.17 -11.92 0.84
C GLY A 160 -17.29 -12.44 -0.29
N ARG A 161 -16.57 -11.56 -0.98
CA ARG A 161 -15.72 -11.87 -2.14
C ARG A 161 -14.28 -12.25 -1.78
N ALA A 162 -13.91 -12.14 -0.51
CA ALA A 162 -12.54 -12.36 -0.06
C ALA A 162 -12.20 -13.84 0.11
N THR A 163 -10.98 -14.24 -0.26
CA THR A 163 -10.37 -15.53 0.08
C THR A 163 -8.96 -15.33 0.61
N SER A 164 -8.39 -16.31 1.31
CA SER A 164 -7.11 -16.19 2.00
C SER A 164 -6.49 -17.54 2.27
N CYS A 165 -5.16 -17.59 2.31
CA CYS A 165 -4.38 -18.72 2.82
C CYS A 165 -3.84 -18.44 4.24
N GLY A 166 -4.54 -17.58 5.03
CA GLY A 166 -4.10 -17.14 6.35
C GLY A 166 -3.04 -16.00 6.30
N PRO A 167 -2.26 -15.83 7.37
CA PRO A 167 -1.39 -14.67 7.54
C PRO A 167 -0.22 -14.58 6.53
N ARG A 168 -0.01 -15.59 5.72
CA ARG A 168 1.08 -15.64 4.72
C ARG A 168 0.59 -15.62 3.28
N THR A 169 -0.68 -15.29 3.03
CA THR A 169 -1.26 -15.30 1.67
C THR A 169 -0.42 -14.50 0.67
N SER A 170 -0.04 -13.26 0.99
CA SER A 170 0.73 -12.45 0.05
C SER A 170 2.17 -12.98 -0.13
N ARG A 171 2.78 -13.56 0.91
CA ARG A 171 4.09 -14.21 0.78
C ARG A 171 4.02 -15.49 -0.07
N LEU A 172 2.98 -16.30 0.11
CA LEU A 172 2.71 -17.48 -0.74
C LEU A 172 2.49 -17.07 -2.20
N MET A 173 1.77 -15.99 -2.43
CA MET A 173 1.58 -15.43 -3.77
C MET A 173 2.89 -14.96 -4.38
N VAL A 174 3.75 -14.26 -3.62
CA VAL A 174 5.09 -13.85 -4.08
C VAL A 174 5.93 -15.09 -4.39
N ARG A 175 5.87 -16.16 -3.57
CA ARG A 175 6.56 -17.41 -3.85
C ARG A 175 6.13 -18.03 -5.17
N ALA A 176 4.82 -18.21 -5.39
CA ALA A 176 4.29 -18.79 -6.63
C ALA A 176 4.73 -17.99 -7.88
N LEU A 177 4.65 -16.66 -7.81
CA LEU A 177 5.11 -15.78 -8.88
C LEU A 177 6.63 -15.81 -9.07
N ALA A 178 7.41 -15.92 -7.99
CA ALA A 178 8.86 -16.00 -8.06
C ALA A 178 9.35 -17.35 -8.64
N GLU A 179 8.70 -18.46 -8.26
CA GLU A 179 8.96 -19.78 -8.84
C GLU A 179 8.67 -19.79 -10.34
N GLU A 180 7.54 -19.22 -10.74
CA GLU A 180 7.20 -19.10 -12.17
C GLU A 180 8.14 -18.16 -12.92
N SER A 181 8.50 -17.03 -12.32
CA SER A 181 9.50 -16.09 -12.87
C SER A 181 10.85 -16.77 -13.10
N ALA A 182 11.32 -17.56 -12.13
CA ALA A 182 12.57 -18.34 -12.25
C ALA A 182 12.45 -19.43 -13.33
N ARG A 183 11.31 -20.15 -13.38
CA ARG A 183 11.04 -21.19 -14.39
C ARG A 183 11.04 -20.63 -15.81
N LEU A 184 10.53 -19.43 -16.01
CA LEU A 184 10.53 -18.73 -17.29
C LEU A 184 11.89 -18.09 -17.63
N GLY A 185 12.85 -18.11 -16.70
CA GLY A 185 14.16 -17.53 -16.92
C GLY A 185 14.17 -16.00 -16.91
N VAL A 186 13.30 -15.36 -16.13
CA VAL A 186 13.29 -13.88 -15.97
C VAL A 186 14.53 -13.44 -15.19
N PRO A 187 15.40 -12.59 -15.76
CA PRO A 187 16.57 -12.09 -15.07
C PRO A 187 16.24 -11.10 -13.96
N VAL A 188 16.95 -11.19 -12.83
CA VAL A 188 16.84 -10.27 -11.70
C VAL A 188 18.20 -9.62 -11.42
N VAL A 189 18.22 -8.28 -11.42
CA VAL A 189 19.36 -7.48 -10.94
C VAL A 189 19.02 -6.98 -9.54
N ASN A 190 19.41 -7.74 -8.54
CA ASN A 190 19.16 -7.43 -7.12
C ASN A 190 20.10 -6.31 -6.64
N ARG A 191 19.76 -5.70 -5.48
CA ARG A 191 20.50 -4.58 -4.86
C ARG A 191 20.51 -3.30 -5.69
N SER A 192 19.52 -3.14 -6.57
CA SER A 192 19.33 -1.97 -7.44
C SER A 192 18.27 -1.02 -6.87
N THR A 193 18.65 0.22 -6.60
CA THR A 193 17.75 1.31 -6.17
C THR A 193 17.64 2.32 -7.30
N GLY A 194 16.43 2.59 -7.79
CA GLY A 194 16.20 3.62 -8.81
C GLY A 194 16.67 4.99 -8.33
N ALA A 195 17.47 5.66 -9.14
CA ALA A 195 18.02 6.97 -8.86
C ALA A 195 17.34 8.08 -9.68
N GLN A 196 17.18 7.87 -10.97
CA GLN A 196 16.56 8.83 -11.87
C GLN A 196 15.99 8.12 -13.11
N ILE A 197 14.76 8.46 -13.51
CA ILE A 197 14.20 8.05 -14.80
C ILE A 197 14.88 8.88 -15.89
N LEU A 198 15.44 8.20 -16.88
CA LEU A 198 16.08 8.85 -18.01
C LEU A 198 15.03 9.12 -19.08
N VAL A 199 14.85 10.38 -19.41
CA VAL A 199 13.79 10.86 -20.32
C VAL A 199 14.41 11.57 -21.50
N ASP A 200 14.00 11.20 -22.70
CA ASP A 200 14.31 11.90 -23.94
C ASP A 200 13.01 12.19 -24.70
N GLN A 201 12.80 13.43 -25.12
CA GLN A 201 11.62 13.88 -25.89
C GLN A 201 10.28 13.38 -25.26
N LEU A 202 10.12 13.54 -23.94
CA LEU A 202 8.93 13.12 -23.17
C LEU A 202 8.69 11.59 -23.17
N ARG A 203 9.72 10.80 -23.42
CA ARG A 203 9.68 9.34 -23.43
C ARG A 203 10.77 8.75 -22.53
N VAL A 204 10.48 7.64 -21.88
CA VAL A 204 11.48 6.86 -21.17
C VAL A 204 12.48 6.25 -22.14
N VAL A 205 13.79 6.46 -21.82
CA VAL A 205 14.90 5.80 -22.53
C VAL A 205 15.74 4.95 -21.58
N GLY A 206 15.42 4.93 -20.30
CA GLY A 206 16.09 4.11 -19.29
C GLY A 206 15.89 4.57 -17.86
N LEU A 207 16.68 3.95 -16.99
CA LEU A 207 16.76 4.23 -15.56
C LEU A 207 18.23 4.29 -15.13
N LEU A 208 18.63 5.34 -14.45
CA LEU A 208 19.84 5.36 -13.64
C LEU A 208 19.52 4.78 -12.27
N ALA A 209 20.36 3.89 -11.77
CA ALA A 209 20.19 3.25 -10.49
C ALA A 209 21.53 3.20 -9.70
N PHE A 210 21.43 3.01 -8.40
CA PHE A 210 22.53 2.54 -7.56
C PHE A 210 22.44 1.03 -7.42
N ASN A 211 23.48 0.31 -7.74
CA ASN A 211 23.60 -1.11 -7.48
C ASN A 211 24.84 -1.39 -6.61
N SER A 212 24.61 -1.85 -5.40
CA SER A 212 25.72 -2.11 -4.48
C SER A 212 26.65 -3.27 -4.92
N GLY A 213 26.20 -4.09 -5.88
CA GLY A 213 27.01 -5.14 -6.50
C GLY A 213 27.98 -4.64 -7.58
N ASP A 214 27.73 -3.43 -8.13
CA ASP A 214 28.51 -2.83 -9.19
C ASP A 214 29.55 -1.81 -8.68
N ARG A 215 29.78 -1.76 -7.36
CA ARG A 215 30.80 -0.90 -6.76
C ARG A 215 32.20 -1.37 -7.09
N THR A 216 33.00 -0.46 -7.63
CA THR A 216 34.42 -0.63 -7.94
C THR A 216 35.17 0.65 -7.61
N SER A 217 36.51 0.64 -7.74
CA SER A 217 37.32 1.86 -7.62
C SER A 217 36.96 2.94 -8.66
N GLU A 218 36.55 2.52 -9.86
CA GLU A 218 36.14 3.41 -10.97
C GLU A 218 34.62 3.75 -10.91
N ASN A 219 33.86 3.09 -10.02
CA ASN A 219 32.43 3.32 -9.78
C ASN A 219 32.10 3.17 -8.29
N PRO A 220 32.64 4.04 -7.43
CA PRO A 220 32.50 3.89 -5.97
C PRO A 220 31.05 4.01 -5.48
N LEU A 221 30.18 4.74 -6.20
CA LEU A 221 28.77 4.86 -5.88
C LEU A 221 27.97 3.60 -6.25
N GLY A 222 28.49 2.76 -7.15
CA GLY A 222 27.77 1.62 -7.70
C GLY A 222 26.67 2.06 -8.66
N LEU A 223 26.94 3.03 -9.53
CA LEU A 223 25.99 3.46 -10.54
C LEU A 223 25.77 2.33 -11.55
N ALA A 224 24.53 2.21 -12.05
CA ALA A 224 24.13 1.28 -13.09
C ALA A 224 23.13 1.96 -14.02
N ILE A 225 23.29 1.76 -15.31
CA ILE A 225 22.38 2.29 -16.34
C ILE A 225 21.58 1.12 -16.88
N PHE A 226 20.25 1.25 -16.86
CA PHE A 226 19.32 0.34 -17.52
C PHE A 226 18.73 1.05 -18.72
N ALA A 227 19.09 0.66 -19.94
CA ALA A 227 18.45 1.10 -21.17
C ALA A 227 17.18 0.28 -21.39
N CYS A 228 16.03 0.92 -21.56
CA CYS A 228 14.76 0.23 -21.80
C CYS A 228 13.77 1.16 -22.54
N GLU A 229 12.83 0.55 -23.26
CA GLU A 229 11.74 1.26 -23.94
C GLU A 229 10.49 1.36 -23.06
N ALA A 230 10.32 0.43 -22.10
CA ALA A 230 9.24 0.43 -21.14
C ALA A 230 9.80 0.30 -19.72
N LEU A 231 9.39 1.21 -18.82
CA LEU A 231 9.66 1.15 -17.40
C LEU A 231 8.37 0.87 -16.65
N VAL A 232 8.29 -0.24 -15.92
CA VAL A 232 7.16 -0.60 -15.07
C VAL A 232 7.53 -0.35 -13.61
N ILE A 233 6.95 0.68 -13.00
CA ILE A 233 7.15 1.03 -11.60
C ILE A 233 6.22 0.15 -10.74
N ALA A 234 6.82 -0.76 -9.95
CA ALA A 234 6.13 -1.71 -9.08
C ALA A 234 6.77 -1.75 -7.67
N ALA A 235 7.29 -0.62 -7.22
CA ALA A 235 8.09 -0.51 -5.98
C ALA A 235 7.25 -0.29 -4.71
N GLY A 236 5.91 -0.37 -4.80
CA GLY A 236 5.00 -0.15 -3.67
C GLY A 236 4.85 1.31 -3.28
N GLY A 237 4.24 1.55 -2.12
CA GLY A 237 3.98 2.88 -1.59
C GLY A 237 5.12 3.47 -0.76
N PRO A 238 5.02 4.76 -0.35
CA PRO A 238 6.05 5.49 0.40
C PRO A 238 6.01 5.15 1.90
N GLY A 239 6.40 3.93 2.26
CA GLY A 239 6.31 3.38 3.61
C GLY A 239 7.17 4.10 4.66
N GLU A 240 8.13 4.93 4.25
CA GLU A 240 8.99 5.72 5.15
C GLU A 240 8.40 7.12 5.48
N LEU A 241 7.25 7.46 4.92
CA LEU A 241 6.67 8.81 5.05
C LEU A 241 6.22 9.14 6.50
N TYR A 242 5.82 8.13 7.28
CA TYR A 242 5.33 8.27 8.64
C TYR A 242 6.21 7.52 9.65
N ARG A 243 6.26 8.00 10.91
CA ARG A 243 6.97 7.31 12.01
C ARG A 243 6.39 5.92 12.25
N ASP A 244 5.06 5.84 12.41
CA ASP A 244 4.36 4.58 12.64
C ASP A 244 3.83 4.01 11.32
N SER A 245 4.34 2.85 10.94
CA SER A 245 4.04 2.23 9.66
C SER A 245 4.23 0.71 9.74
N VAL A 246 3.37 -0.03 9.07
CA VAL A 246 3.50 -1.50 8.93
C VAL A 246 4.35 -1.93 7.74
N TYR A 247 4.86 -0.99 6.97
CA TYR A 247 5.81 -1.34 5.91
C TYR A 247 7.14 -1.80 6.50
N PRO A 248 7.82 -2.76 5.87
CA PRO A 248 9.19 -3.07 6.22
C PRO A 248 10.07 -1.82 6.13
N LYS A 249 11.08 -1.74 7.01
CA LYS A 249 12.04 -0.63 6.96
C LYS A 249 12.68 -0.55 5.57
N HIS A 250 12.88 0.69 5.11
CA HIS A 250 13.50 1.00 3.83
C HIS A 250 12.61 0.75 2.60
N CYS A 251 11.30 0.65 2.78
CA CYS A 251 10.33 0.69 1.70
C CYS A 251 9.96 2.15 1.38
N PHE A 252 10.72 2.77 0.50
CA PHE A 252 10.52 4.18 0.08
C PHE A 252 9.47 4.32 -1.04
N GLY A 253 9.11 3.22 -1.71
CA GLY A 253 8.37 3.30 -2.95
C GLY A 253 9.19 3.94 -4.09
N ALA A 254 8.51 4.40 -5.13
CA ALA A 254 9.12 5.14 -6.24
C ALA A 254 8.28 6.38 -6.65
N LEU A 255 7.40 6.85 -5.78
CA LEU A 255 6.60 8.05 -6.07
C LEU A 255 7.48 9.29 -6.24
N GLY A 256 8.48 9.48 -5.37
CA GLY A 256 9.42 10.59 -5.50
C GLY A 256 10.23 10.55 -6.80
N LEU A 257 10.66 9.36 -7.21
CA LEU A 257 11.34 9.15 -8.49
C LEU A 257 10.45 9.54 -9.69
N ALA A 258 9.16 9.22 -9.64
CA ALA A 258 8.20 9.59 -10.69
C ALA A 258 7.92 11.11 -10.70
N LEU A 259 7.75 11.71 -9.53
CA LEU A 259 7.54 13.18 -9.42
C LEU A 259 8.72 13.99 -9.94
N GLU A 260 9.96 13.58 -9.66
CA GLU A 260 11.17 14.20 -10.21
C GLU A 260 11.21 14.14 -11.74
N ALA A 261 10.63 13.11 -12.36
CA ALA A 261 10.51 12.98 -13.80
C ALA A 261 9.29 13.75 -14.39
N GLY A 262 8.58 14.53 -13.60
CA GLY A 262 7.39 15.28 -14.02
C GLY A 262 6.13 14.44 -14.22
N ILE A 263 6.13 13.19 -13.76
CA ILE A 263 4.96 12.29 -13.86
C ILE A 263 3.89 12.75 -12.88
N GLU A 264 2.63 12.81 -13.34
CA GLU A 264 1.49 13.17 -12.50
C GLU A 264 1.21 12.09 -11.44
N ALA A 265 0.93 12.54 -10.21
CA ALA A 265 0.34 11.73 -9.16
C ALA A 265 -1.14 12.06 -8.97
N VAL A 266 -1.89 11.16 -8.34
CA VAL A 266 -3.32 11.33 -8.09
C VAL A 266 -3.70 10.87 -6.68
N ASN A 267 -4.69 11.55 -6.09
CA ASN A 267 -5.28 11.19 -4.79
C ASN A 267 -4.24 11.05 -3.66
N LEU A 268 -3.20 11.89 -3.62
CA LEU A 268 -2.20 11.87 -2.55
C LEU A 268 -2.78 12.24 -1.18
N THR A 269 -4.01 12.76 -1.16
CA THR A 269 -4.80 12.96 0.07
C THR A 269 -5.22 11.65 0.72
N GLU A 270 -5.26 10.53 -0.03
CA GLU A 270 -5.86 9.29 0.40
C GLU A 270 -4.81 8.26 0.83
N SER A 271 -4.98 7.76 2.04
CA SER A 271 -4.15 6.73 2.67
C SER A 271 -5.02 5.85 3.56
N GLN A 272 -4.46 4.75 4.05
CA GLN A 272 -5.11 3.94 5.10
C GLN A 272 -4.27 3.95 6.37
N PHE A 273 -4.97 4.09 7.49
CA PHE A 273 -4.38 4.00 8.82
C PHE A 273 -5.19 2.98 9.64
N GLY A 274 -4.53 2.24 10.50
CA GLY A 274 -5.18 1.27 11.36
C GLY A 274 -4.22 0.71 12.39
N ILE A 275 -4.75 -0.08 13.31
CA ILE A 275 -3.96 -0.66 14.39
C ILE A 275 -2.94 -1.66 13.86
N GLY A 276 -1.72 -1.55 14.34
CA GLY A 276 -0.60 -2.42 13.97
C GLY A 276 0.53 -2.36 14.98
N THR A 277 1.40 -3.37 14.95
CA THR A 277 2.56 -3.42 15.84
C THR A 277 3.59 -2.35 15.48
N PRO A 278 4.44 -1.91 16.45
CA PRO A 278 5.44 -0.89 16.21
C PRO A 278 6.45 -1.30 15.13
N ARG A 279 6.95 -0.31 14.41
CA ARG A 279 7.87 -0.49 13.29
C ARG A 279 9.21 -1.11 13.69
N ASP A 280 9.68 -0.86 14.91
CA ASP A 280 10.99 -1.36 15.38
C ASP A 280 11.00 -2.85 15.74
N GLY A 281 9.84 -3.49 15.75
CA GLY A 281 9.70 -4.92 15.95
C GLY A 281 9.37 -5.67 14.66
N PHE A 282 8.32 -6.48 14.74
CA PHE A 282 7.69 -7.13 13.60
C PHE A 282 6.46 -6.31 13.18
N PRO A 283 6.56 -5.43 12.17
CA PRO A 283 5.46 -4.55 11.76
C PRO A 283 4.36 -5.38 11.11
N TRP A 284 3.19 -5.42 11.76
CA TRP A 284 2.07 -6.27 11.37
C TRP A 284 0.72 -5.64 11.69
N ASN A 285 -0.25 -5.76 10.79
CA ASN A 285 -1.61 -5.31 11.03
C ASN A 285 -2.30 -6.18 12.07
N LEU A 286 -3.00 -5.56 13.01
CA LEU A 286 -3.77 -6.22 14.04
C LEU A 286 -5.28 -6.26 13.74
N SER A 287 -5.64 -6.28 12.46
CA SER A 287 -7.01 -6.50 11.98
C SER A 287 -7.46 -7.94 12.16
N GLY A 288 -8.70 -8.22 11.80
CA GLY A 288 -9.25 -9.57 11.78
C GLY A 288 -9.33 -10.22 13.15
N THR A 289 -8.87 -11.44 13.23
CA THR A 289 -9.04 -12.29 14.43
C THR A 289 -8.30 -11.78 15.66
N TYR A 290 -7.26 -10.94 15.51
CA TYR A 290 -6.57 -10.33 16.66
C TYR A 290 -7.50 -9.43 17.48
N ALA A 291 -8.37 -8.66 16.84
CA ALA A 291 -9.37 -7.85 17.55
C ALA A 291 -10.66 -8.65 17.81
N GLN A 292 -11.04 -9.56 16.89
CA GLN A 292 -12.27 -10.38 17.01
C GLN A 292 -12.23 -11.38 18.17
N CYS A 293 -11.06 -11.72 18.69
CA CYS A 293 -10.96 -12.54 19.90
C CYS A 293 -11.20 -11.77 21.20
N LEU A 294 -11.50 -10.46 21.13
CA LEU A 294 -11.84 -9.60 22.29
C LEU A 294 -10.72 -9.53 23.33
N PRO A 295 -9.50 -9.09 22.98
CA PRO A 295 -8.41 -8.92 23.93
C PRO A 295 -8.67 -7.73 24.86
N TYR A 296 -8.05 -7.71 26.04
CA TYR A 296 -7.98 -6.52 26.86
C TYR A 296 -7.01 -5.51 26.23
N ILE A 297 -7.49 -4.30 26.02
CA ILE A 297 -6.68 -3.20 25.48
C ILE A 297 -6.49 -2.15 26.57
N TYR A 298 -5.23 -1.85 26.89
CA TYR A 298 -4.85 -0.90 27.92
C TYR A 298 -3.64 -0.06 27.51
N SER A 299 -3.40 1.04 28.21
CA SER A 299 -2.17 1.82 28.07
C SER A 299 -1.33 1.74 29.35
N SER A 300 -0.02 1.87 29.21
CA SER A 300 0.92 1.98 30.35
C SER A 300 1.83 3.19 30.20
N ASP A 301 2.18 3.81 31.33
CA ASP A 301 3.18 4.88 31.38
C ASP A 301 4.61 4.31 31.51
N ALA A 302 5.61 5.17 31.52
CA ALA A 302 7.02 4.77 31.63
C ALA A 302 7.34 4.00 32.94
N SER A 303 6.50 4.09 33.99
CA SER A 303 6.63 3.30 35.21
C SER A 303 5.95 1.93 35.14
N GLY A 304 5.26 1.64 34.03
CA GLY A 304 4.47 0.43 33.85
C GLY A 304 3.07 0.47 34.42
N LYS A 305 2.60 1.65 34.94
CA LYS A 305 1.26 1.78 35.49
C LYS A 305 0.20 1.70 34.38
N GLU A 306 -0.62 0.65 34.45
CA GLU A 306 -1.71 0.39 33.52
C GLU A 306 -2.90 1.34 33.68
N ARG A 307 -3.64 1.55 32.59
CA ARG A 307 -4.89 2.29 32.55
C ARG A 307 -5.84 1.64 31.57
N ASN A 308 -7.06 1.35 32.01
CA ASN A 308 -8.20 0.95 31.16
C ASN A 308 -8.78 2.20 30.47
N PHE A 309 -8.05 2.75 29.50
CA PHE A 309 -8.39 4.05 28.88
C PHE A 309 -9.65 4.00 28.01
N LEU A 310 -9.97 2.84 27.42
CA LEU A 310 -11.17 2.69 26.57
C LEU A 310 -12.47 2.85 27.39
N ALA A 311 -12.44 2.58 28.68
CA ALA A 311 -13.57 2.82 29.59
C ALA A 311 -14.00 4.30 29.64
N ASP A 312 -13.13 5.22 29.25
CA ASP A 312 -13.43 6.65 29.19
C ASP A 312 -14.22 7.05 27.94
N TYR A 313 -14.28 6.19 26.91
CA TYR A 313 -14.88 6.50 25.60
C TYR A 313 -16.21 5.80 25.35
N TYR A 314 -16.44 4.65 25.93
CA TYR A 314 -17.67 3.86 25.74
C TYR A 314 -18.58 3.92 26.95
N ARG A 315 -19.89 3.81 26.72
CA ARG A 315 -20.94 3.97 27.77
C ARG A 315 -21.05 2.70 28.61
N THR A 316 -20.90 1.53 27.97
CA THR A 316 -21.03 0.23 28.61
C THR A 316 -19.90 -0.71 28.21
N THR A 317 -19.64 -1.71 29.06
CA THR A 317 -18.66 -2.77 28.78
C THR A 317 -19.03 -3.57 27.55
N GLN A 318 -20.32 -3.78 27.30
CA GLN A 318 -20.83 -4.45 26.11
C GLN A 318 -20.51 -3.68 24.85
N GLU A 319 -20.78 -2.36 24.83
CA GLU A 319 -20.49 -1.47 23.69
C GLU A 319 -18.99 -1.43 23.41
N LEU A 320 -18.16 -1.30 24.45
CA LEU A 320 -16.69 -1.35 24.34
C LEU A 320 -16.24 -2.66 23.72
N ALA A 321 -16.65 -3.80 24.27
CA ALA A 321 -16.24 -5.11 23.80
C ALA A 321 -16.70 -5.39 22.37
N SER A 322 -17.96 -5.04 22.03
CA SER A 322 -18.50 -5.22 20.69
C SER A 322 -17.75 -4.35 19.66
N ASN A 323 -17.29 -3.15 20.03
CA ASN A 323 -16.51 -2.31 19.15
C ASN A 323 -15.04 -2.76 19.02
N ILE A 324 -14.44 -3.36 20.04
CA ILE A 324 -13.15 -4.07 19.89
C ILE A 324 -13.29 -5.16 18.84
N PHE A 325 -14.34 -5.99 18.93
CA PHE A 325 -14.59 -7.03 17.94
C PHE A 325 -14.76 -6.44 16.51
N ARG A 326 -15.59 -5.41 16.36
CA ARG A 326 -15.87 -4.78 15.07
C ARG A 326 -14.62 -4.17 14.46
N LYS A 327 -13.63 -3.73 15.27
CA LYS A 327 -12.35 -3.26 14.77
C LYS A 327 -11.61 -4.32 13.94
N GLY A 328 -11.89 -5.60 14.15
CA GLY A 328 -11.33 -6.69 13.36
C GLY A 328 -11.75 -6.68 11.89
N TYR A 329 -13.01 -6.35 11.57
CA TYR A 329 -13.51 -6.32 10.18
C TYR A 329 -13.85 -4.92 9.67
N GLN A 330 -14.10 -3.95 10.56
CA GLN A 330 -14.23 -2.52 10.23
C GLN A 330 -12.87 -1.80 10.29
N TRP A 331 -11.86 -2.48 9.92
CA TRP A 331 -10.51 -2.00 9.73
C TRP A 331 -10.36 -1.52 8.27
N PRO A 332 -9.75 -0.42 7.88
CA PRO A 332 -8.96 0.55 8.66
C PRO A 332 -9.80 1.61 9.39
N PHE A 333 -9.14 2.65 9.93
CA PHE A 333 -9.79 3.84 10.45
C PHE A 333 -10.72 4.47 9.40
N HIS A 334 -11.90 4.87 9.85
CA HIS A 334 -12.85 5.64 9.03
C HIS A 334 -13.51 6.73 9.87
N ALA A 335 -13.44 7.98 9.39
CA ALA A 335 -13.87 9.14 10.16
C ALA A 335 -15.34 9.06 10.62
N SER A 336 -16.27 8.57 9.80
CA SER A 336 -17.70 8.45 10.17
C SER A 336 -17.94 7.48 11.33
N ARG A 337 -17.20 6.37 11.38
CA ARG A 337 -17.32 5.36 12.45
C ARG A 337 -16.89 5.86 13.81
N MET A 338 -16.16 6.95 13.88
CA MET A 338 -15.77 7.59 15.13
C MET A 338 -16.92 8.40 15.72
N LEU A 339 -17.69 9.09 14.89
CA LEU A 339 -18.79 9.96 15.33
C LEU A 339 -20.04 9.18 15.80
N GLU A 340 -20.14 7.90 15.47
CA GLU A 340 -21.30 7.03 15.74
C GLU A 340 -21.07 6.04 16.89
N PHE A 341 -20.14 6.30 17.82
CA PHE A 341 -19.66 5.33 18.82
C PHE A 341 -19.15 4.02 18.21
N GLY A 342 -18.70 4.07 16.96
CA GLY A 342 -18.24 2.91 16.23
C GLY A 342 -16.78 2.55 16.55
N SER A 343 -16.28 1.57 15.82
CA SER A 343 -14.95 0.97 16.02
C SER A 343 -13.78 1.96 15.86
N SER A 344 -13.94 3.02 15.06
CA SER A 344 -12.87 4.02 14.87
C SER A 344 -12.72 5.02 16.01
N LEU A 345 -13.63 5.02 16.99
CA LEU A 345 -13.41 5.72 18.27
C LEU A 345 -12.24 5.11 19.04
N LEU A 346 -12.01 3.80 18.88
CA LEU A 346 -10.81 3.10 19.39
C LEU A 346 -9.52 3.75 18.86
N ASP A 347 -9.46 4.03 17.57
CA ASP A 347 -8.25 4.63 16.96
C ASP A 347 -7.96 6.02 17.53
N LEU A 348 -8.99 6.85 17.74
CA LEU A 348 -8.83 8.15 18.39
C LEU A 348 -8.33 8.00 19.84
N ALA A 349 -8.89 7.04 20.59
CA ALA A 349 -8.48 6.78 21.96
C ALA A 349 -7.00 6.34 22.03
N ILE A 350 -6.59 5.40 21.16
CA ILE A 350 -5.21 4.94 21.05
C ILE A 350 -4.29 6.09 20.66
N PHE A 351 -4.67 6.90 19.67
CA PHE A 351 -3.90 8.06 19.24
C PHE A 351 -3.63 9.02 20.40
N ARG A 352 -4.64 9.33 21.21
CA ARG A 352 -4.47 10.23 22.37
C ARG A 352 -3.54 9.65 23.43
N GLU A 353 -3.60 8.35 23.71
CA GLU A 353 -2.69 7.70 24.65
C GLU A 353 -1.24 7.72 24.12
N THR A 354 -1.03 7.41 22.85
CA THR A 354 0.30 7.46 22.24
C THR A 354 0.87 8.87 22.16
N GLN A 355 0.04 9.88 21.85
CA GLN A 355 0.45 11.29 21.89
C GLN A 355 0.82 11.76 23.31
N ALA A 356 0.22 11.17 24.35
CA ALA A 356 0.58 11.40 25.74
C ALA A 356 1.84 10.62 26.19
N GLY A 357 2.55 9.97 25.27
CA GLY A 357 3.77 9.21 25.56
C GLY A 357 3.53 7.86 26.24
N ARG A 358 2.30 7.33 26.21
CA ARG A 358 1.95 6.03 26.80
C ARG A 358 2.06 4.92 25.75
N THR A 359 2.42 3.72 26.18
CA THR A 359 2.41 2.52 25.33
C THR A 359 1.05 1.86 25.40
N VAL A 360 0.43 1.59 24.24
CA VAL A 360 -0.83 0.84 24.16
C VAL A 360 -0.54 -0.62 23.85
N SER A 361 -1.24 -1.53 24.53
CA SER A 361 -1.01 -2.98 24.44
C SER A 361 -2.32 -3.76 24.36
N MET A 362 -2.29 -4.91 23.64
CA MET A 362 -3.31 -5.97 23.67
C MET A 362 -2.82 -7.13 24.52
N ASP A 363 -3.63 -7.54 25.49
CA ASP A 363 -3.42 -8.75 26.28
C ASP A 363 -4.43 -9.83 25.89
N PHE A 364 -3.94 -10.90 25.31
CA PHE A 364 -4.78 -12.01 24.86
C PHE A 364 -5.17 -12.99 25.96
N ASN A 365 -4.62 -12.82 27.18
CA ASN A 365 -4.97 -13.65 28.35
C ASN A 365 -6.07 -13.03 29.22
N ARG A 366 -6.40 -11.76 28.97
CA ARG A 366 -7.38 -11.00 29.75
C ARG A 366 -8.55 -10.59 28.86
N ASN A 367 -9.78 -10.78 29.34
CA ASN A 367 -10.98 -10.22 28.70
C ASN A 367 -11.04 -8.69 28.91
N PRO A 368 -11.81 -7.94 28.10
CA PRO A 368 -12.02 -6.52 28.31
C PRO A 368 -12.44 -6.21 29.74
N GLU A 369 -11.78 -5.24 30.36
CA GLU A 369 -12.16 -4.75 31.69
C GLU A 369 -13.41 -3.86 31.62
N PRO A 370 -14.24 -3.85 32.67
CA PRO A 370 -15.49 -3.14 32.65
C PRO A 370 -15.31 -1.62 32.57
N VAL A 371 -16.26 -0.98 31.91
CA VAL A 371 -16.48 0.46 32.03
C VAL A 371 -16.88 0.76 33.47
N THR A 372 -16.32 1.81 34.06
CA THR A 372 -16.53 2.16 35.49
C THR A 372 -18.02 2.29 35.81
N GLY A 373 -18.50 1.50 36.78
CA GLY A 373 -19.88 1.49 37.24
C GLY A 373 -20.83 0.64 36.34
N ASP A 374 -20.30 -0.06 35.33
CA ASP A 374 -21.08 -1.03 34.56
C ASP A 374 -20.74 -2.47 35.00
N ALA A 375 -21.56 -3.41 34.58
CA ALA A 375 -21.37 -4.83 34.91
C ALA A 375 -20.12 -5.41 34.19
N PRO A 376 -19.45 -6.41 34.76
CA PRO A 376 -18.29 -7.06 34.19
C PRO A 376 -18.57 -7.61 32.77
N PHE A 377 -17.52 -7.79 31.97
CA PHE A 377 -17.58 -8.41 30.65
C PHE A 377 -18.31 -9.77 30.69
N SER A 378 -19.18 -10.01 29.71
CA SER A 378 -19.86 -11.30 29.50
C SER A 378 -20.11 -11.52 28.00
N LEU A 379 -19.81 -12.73 27.51
CA LEU A 379 -20.09 -13.12 26.14
C LEU A 379 -21.61 -13.10 25.83
N ASP A 380 -22.45 -13.34 26.84
CA ASP A 380 -23.91 -13.35 26.65
C ASP A 380 -24.52 -11.95 26.47
N ARG A 381 -23.77 -10.91 26.84
CA ARG A 381 -24.20 -9.51 26.74
C ARG A 381 -23.62 -8.78 25.53
N LEU A 382 -22.82 -9.48 24.69
CA LEU A 382 -22.32 -8.91 23.45
C LEU A 382 -23.47 -8.62 22.48
N ASP A 383 -23.27 -7.67 21.59
CA ASP A 383 -24.21 -7.36 20.55
C ASP A 383 -24.50 -8.62 19.71
N ALA A 384 -25.72 -8.75 19.20
CA ALA A 384 -26.21 -9.98 18.58
C ALA A 384 -25.35 -10.46 17.39
N ASP A 385 -24.88 -9.52 16.57
CA ASP A 385 -23.97 -9.79 15.44
C ASP A 385 -22.63 -10.36 15.88
N VAL A 386 -22.03 -9.79 16.93
CA VAL A 386 -20.76 -10.23 17.51
C VAL A 386 -20.88 -11.62 18.13
N ARG A 387 -21.92 -11.82 18.93
CA ARG A 387 -22.19 -13.11 19.58
C ARG A 387 -22.45 -14.20 18.55
N ALA A 388 -23.27 -13.91 17.51
CA ALA A 388 -23.54 -14.86 16.44
C ALA A 388 -22.27 -15.24 15.67
N TYR A 389 -21.39 -14.30 15.38
CA TYR A 389 -20.12 -14.59 14.72
C TYR A 389 -19.25 -15.54 15.56
N LEU A 390 -19.08 -15.26 16.86
CA LEU A 390 -18.30 -16.12 17.76
C LEU A 390 -18.93 -17.52 17.89
N ALA A 391 -20.26 -17.61 17.98
CA ALA A 391 -20.98 -18.88 18.03
C ALA A 391 -20.76 -19.71 16.76
N ASN A 392 -20.91 -19.10 15.58
CA ASN A 392 -20.71 -19.76 14.29
C ASN A 392 -19.28 -20.28 14.09
N ASN A 393 -18.30 -19.66 14.76
CA ASN A 393 -16.91 -20.11 14.76
C ASN A 393 -16.58 -21.03 15.97
N GLU A 394 -17.59 -21.44 16.76
CA GLU A 394 -17.41 -22.21 18.00
C GLU A 394 -16.40 -21.53 18.96
N ALA A 395 -16.35 -20.22 18.96
CA ALA A 395 -15.38 -19.39 19.68
C ALA A 395 -15.98 -18.68 20.92
N LEU A 396 -17.11 -19.15 21.46
CA LEU A 396 -17.64 -18.69 22.74
C LEU A 396 -16.85 -19.34 23.89
N LEU A 397 -15.55 -19.00 23.98
CA LEU A 397 -14.58 -19.56 24.92
C LEU A 397 -14.18 -18.56 25.98
N ALA A 398 -13.59 -19.02 27.10
CA ALA A 398 -13.38 -18.21 28.30
C ALA A 398 -12.39 -17.05 28.10
N SER A 399 -11.30 -17.27 27.40
CA SER A 399 -10.23 -16.27 27.21
C SER A 399 -10.05 -15.85 25.75
N PRO A 400 -9.51 -14.65 25.50
CA PRO A 400 -9.18 -14.20 24.13
C PRO A 400 -8.25 -15.15 23.39
N ILE A 401 -7.23 -15.68 24.07
CA ILE A 401 -6.26 -16.58 23.43
C ILE A 401 -6.90 -17.90 23.00
N GLU A 402 -7.85 -18.44 23.75
CA GLU A 402 -8.61 -19.63 23.35
C GLU A 402 -9.49 -19.33 22.15
N ARG A 403 -10.14 -18.15 22.12
CA ARG A 403 -10.92 -17.68 20.95
C ARG A 403 -10.04 -17.52 19.73
N LEU A 404 -8.85 -16.90 19.88
CA LEU A 404 -7.90 -16.74 18.79
C LEU A 404 -7.39 -18.08 18.26
N ALA A 405 -7.02 -18.98 19.15
CA ALA A 405 -6.57 -20.34 18.79
C ALA A 405 -7.66 -21.14 18.06
N ARG A 406 -8.92 -20.93 18.42
CA ARG A 406 -10.07 -21.56 17.75
C ARG A 406 -10.31 -20.97 16.36
N MET A 407 -10.28 -19.65 16.22
CA MET A 407 -10.60 -18.96 14.96
C MET A 407 -9.43 -18.97 13.97
N ASN A 408 -8.19 -18.77 14.46
CA ASN A 408 -7.01 -18.64 13.59
C ASN A 408 -5.72 -19.02 14.32
N PRO A 409 -5.39 -20.30 14.50
CA PRO A 409 -4.17 -20.72 15.17
C PRO A 409 -2.90 -20.26 14.46
N LEU A 410 -2.94 -20.06 13.14
CA LEU A 410 -1.79 -19.56 12.35
C LEU A 410 -1.35 -18.16 12.78
N SER A 411 -2.25 -17.33 13.30
CA SER A 411 -1.94 -16.02 13.85
C SER A 411 -1.03 -16.09 15.08
N ILE A 412 -1.18 -17.09 15.90
CA ILE A 412 -0.34 -17.34 17.09
C ILE A 412 1.03 -17.86 16.65
N GLU A 413 1.05 -18.86 15.79
CA GLU A 413 2.29 -19.47 15.30
C GLU A 413 3.15 -18.47 14.53
N LEU A 414 2.54 -17.54 13.79
CA LEU A 414 3.25 -16.47 13.12
C LEU A 414 4.09 -15.64 14.11
N TYR A 415 3.50 -15.15 15.20
CA TYR A 415 4.21 -14.33 16.19
C TYR A 415 5.32 -15.11 16.88
N LYS A 416 5.11 -16.38 17.24
CA LYS A 416 6.14 -17.25 17.83
C LYS A 416 7.38 -17.36 16.93
N ARG A 417 7.21 -17.47 15.60
CA ARG A 417 8.34 -17.52 14.64
C ARG A 417 9.14 -16.22 14.62
N TYR A 418 8.51 -15.10 14.95
CA TYR A 418 9.18 -13.81 15.14
C TYR A 418 9.60 -13.54 16.59
N LYS A 419 9.72 -14.61 17.40
CA LYS A 419 10.18 -14.58 18.80
C LYS A 419 9.28 -13.73 19.72
N LYS A 420 7.97 -13.67 19.40
CA LYS A 420 6.94 -12.99 20.18
C LYS A 420 5.88 -14.01 20.58
N ASP A 421 5.78 -14.32 21.86
CA ASP A 421 4.77 -15.30 22.34
C ASP A 421 3.55 -14.58 22.94
N ILE A 422 2.58 -14.29 22.07
CA ILE A 422 1.34 -13.61 22.46
C ILE A 422 0.45 -14.45 23.39
N THR A 423 0.78 -15.73 23.63
CA THR A 423 0.11 -16.55 24.66
C THR A 423 0.62 -16.24 26.07
N ARG A 424 1.71 -15.49 26.21
CA ARG A 424 2.37 -15.20 27.48
C ARG A 424 2.57 -13.73 27.76
N GLU A 425 2.73 -12.92 26.70
CA GLU A 425 3.06 -11.50 26.83
C GLU A 425 2.11 -10.62 26.03
N PRO A 426 1.78 -9.43 26.52
CA PRO A 426 1.01 -8.45 25.76
C PRO A 426 1.74 -7.97 24.52
N LEU A 427 0.97 -7.55 23.54
CA LEU A 427 1.46 -7.07 22.25
C LEU A 427 1.29 -5.56 22.15
N ALA A 428 2.39 -4.81 22.14
CA ALA A 428 2.36 -3.36 21.95
C ALA A 428 1.91 -3.00 20.54
N PHE A 429 1.11 -1.93 20.39
CA PHE A 429 0.62 -1.48 19.10
C PHE A 429 0.27 0.01 19.08
N ALA A 430 0.08 0.55 17.87
CA ALA A 430 -0.32 1.94 17.63
C ALA A 430 -1.23 2.02 16.40
N VAL A 431 -1.70 3.22 16.07
CA VAL A 431 -2.36 3.46 14.77
C VAL A 431 -1.28 3.81 13.74
N ASN A 432 -1.08 2.91 12.80
CA ASN A 432 0.00 2.94 11.82
C ASN A 432 -0.49 3.33 10.43
N ASN A 433 0.38 3.95 9.63
CA ASN A 433 0.16 4.01 8.18
C ASN A 433 0.27 2.61 7.57
N GLN A 434 -0.66 2.27 6.69
CA GLN A 434 -0.80 0.89 6.21
C GLN A 434 -0.82 0.75 4.70
N HIS A 435 -1.28 1.78 3.99
CA HIS A 435 -1.39 1.79 2.55
C HIS A 435 -1.54 3.22 2.03
N MET A 436 -0.93 3.54 0.91
CA MET A 436 -1.22 4.74 0.13
C MET A 436 -2.24 4.37 -0.96
N ASN A 437 -3.44 4.94 -0.89
CA ASN A 437 -4.47 4.71 -1.92
C ASN A 437 -4.19 5.55 -3.18
N GLY A 438 -3.65 6.75 -2.98
CA GLY A 438 -3.10 7.57 -4.06
C GLY A 438 -1.73 7.08 -4.52
N GLY A 439 -1.22 7.65 -5.59
CA GLY A 439 0.07 7.28 -6.17
C GLY A 439 0.28 7.88 -7.55
N ILE A 440 1.05 7.24 -8.39
CA ILE A 440 1.25 7.64 -9.79
C ILE A 440 -0.09 7.56 -10.53
N ALA A 441 -0.46 8.61 -11.24
CA ALA A 441 -1.68 8.65 -12.04
C ALA A 441 -1.53 7.73 -13.26
N VAL A 442 -2.52 6.86 -13.47
CA VAL A 442 -2.49 5.89 -14.56
C VAL A 442 -3.85 5.75 -15.25
N ASP A 443 -3.82 5.23 -16.47
CA ASP A 443 -5.00 4.78 -17.20
C ASP A 443 -5.32 3.30 -16.93
N THR A 444 -6.27 2.74 -17.68
CA THR A 444 -6.71 1.35 -17.55
C THR A 444 -5.67 0.31 -18.00
N TRP A 445 -4.58 0.73 -18.64
CA TRP A 445 -3.44 -0.10 -19.01
C TRP A 445 -2.25 0.04 -18.04
N GLY A 446 -2.38 0.88 -17.01
CA GLY A 446 -1.30 1.23 -16.11
C GLY A 446 -0.31 2.24 -16.68
N ARG A 447 -0.61 2.91 -17.82
CA ARG A 447 0.25 3.95 -18.41
C ARG A 447 0.20 5.22 -17.58
N SER A 448 1.34 5.81 -17.32
CA SER A 448 1.46 7.15 -16.71
C SER A 448 1.38 8.27 -17.76
N SER A 449 1.51 9.51 -17.29
CA SER A 449 1.61 10.70 -18.15
C SER A 449 2.90 10.76 -18.99
N LEU A 450 3.93 9.96 -18.65
CA LEU A 450 5.19 9.87 -19.40
C LEU A 450 5.15 8.66 -20.33
N GLU A 451 5.43 8.86 -21.64
CA GLU A 451 5.44 7.77 -22.60
C GLU A 451 6.48 6.70 -22.24
N GLY A 452 6.09 5.41 -22.34
CA GLY A 452 6.94 4.29 -21.97
C GLY A 452 7.03 4.03 -20.45
N CYS A 453 6.37 4.85 -19.62
CA CYS A 453 6.34 4.64 -18.18
C CYS A 453 4.98 4.12 -17.73
N TYR A 454 4.99 3.05 -16.92
CA TYR A 454 3.82 2.39 -16.34
C TYR A 454 3.97 2.34 -14.82
N ALA A 455 2.84 2.34 -14.11
CA ALA A 455 2.83 2.07 -12.68
C ALA A 455 1.73 1.06 -12.34
N ILE A 456 2.03 0.14 -11.42
CA ILE A 456 1.15 -0.95 -11.04
C ILE A 456 1.22 -1.25 -9.54
N GLY A 457 0.17 -1.91 -9.02
CA GLY A 457 0.05 -2.17 -7.59
C GLY A 457 -0.05 -0.88 -6.81
N GLU A 458 0.49 -0.86 -5.60
CA GLU A 458 0.40 0.30 -4.72
C GLU A 458 1.22 1.53 -5.17
N ALA A 459 2.10 1.37 -6.15
CA ALA A 459 2.77 2.53 -6.77
C ALA A 459 1.81 3.38 -7.60
N ALA A 460 0.71 2.79 -8.09
CA ALA A 460 -0.34 3.45 -8.86
C ALA A 460 -1.49 3.92 -7.96
N GLY A 461 -2.00 5.12 -8.20
CA GLY A 461 -3.11 5.71 -7.46
C GLY A 461 -4.48 5.21 -7.93
N THR A 462 -4.75 3.90 -7.86
CA THR A 462 -5.95 3.27 -8.42
C THR A 462 -7.08 3.01 -7.42
N HIS A 463 -6.93 3.33 -6.13
CA HIS A 463 -7.86 2.84 -5.10
C HIS A 463 -8.91 3.85 -4.62
N GLY A 464 -8.86 5.11 -4.98
CA GLY A 464 -9.79 6.12 -4.50
C GLY A 464 -9.69 6.36 -2.98
N VAL A 465 -10.81 6.78 -2.37
CA VAL A 465 -10.85 7.14 -0.93
C VAL A 465 -10.78 5.92 -0.02
N THR A 466 -11.56 4.88 -0.34
CA THR A 466 -11.58 3.64 0.44
C THR A 466 -11.24 2.45 -0.46
N ARG A 467 -10.43 1.57 0.07
CA ARG A 467 -10.03 0.35 -0.61
C ARG A 467 -10.56 -0.85 0.19
N PRO A 468 -11.44 -1.69 -0.39
CA PRO A 468 -11.89 -2.92 0.25
C PRO A 468 -10.73 -3.85 0.58
N GLY A 469 -10.90 -4.62 1.64
CA GLY A 469 -9.90 -5.63 2.03
C GLY A 469 -9.67 -6.63 0.90
N GLY A 470 -8.41 -6.79 0.47
CA GLY A 470 -8.02 -7.67 -0.64
C GLY A 470 -7.78 -6.99 -1.98
N ALA A 471 -8.36 -5.82 -2.25
CA ALA A 471 -8.16 -5.08 -3.49
C ALA A 471 -6.69 -4.69 -3.73
N ALA A 472 -5.91 -4.45 -2.67
CA ALA A 472 -4.47 -4.14 -2.81
C ALA A 472 -3.68 -5.24 -3.54
N LEU A 473 -3.96 -6.51 -3.25
CA LEU A 473 -3.31 -7.63 -3.92
C LEU A 473 -3.85 -7.80 -5.35
N ASN A 474 -5.16 -7.64 -5.54
CA ASN A 474 -5.81 -7.78 -6.83
C ASN A 474 -5.35 -6.73 -7.83
N ALA A 475 -5.33 -5.45 -7.46
CA ALA A 475 -4.88 -4.37 -8.33
C ALA A 475 -3.49 -4.67 -8.92
N GLY A 476 -2.54 -5.14 -8.07
CA GLY A 476 -1.21 -5.53 -8.54
C GLY A 476 -1.22 -6.69 -9.55
N GLN A 477 -2.11 -7.66 -9.37
CA GLN A 477 -2.21 -8.81 -10.28
C GLN A 477 -2.89 -8.43 -11.59
N VAL A 478 -3.99 -7.68 -11.54
CA VAL A 478 -4.75 -7.27 -12.72
C VAL A 478 -3.96 -6.28 -13.56
N PHE A 479 -3.46 -5.20 -12.96
CA PHE A 479 -2.71 -4.20 -13.72
C PHE A 479 -1.32 -4.69 -14.15
N GLY A 480 -0.72 -5.65 -13.43
CA GLY A 480 0.50 -6.35 -13.88
C GLY A 480 0.28 -7.12 -15.19
N LEU A 481 -0.85 -7.80 -15.33
CA LEU A 481 -1.24 -8.45 -16.58
C LEU A 481 -1.56 -7.40 -17.66
N ARG A 482 -2.36 -6.39 -17.35
CA ARG A 482 -2.79 -5.35 -18.30
C ARG A 482 -1.62 -4.60 -18.92
N CYS A 483 -0.67 -4.11 -18.10
CA CYS A 483 0.49 -3.40 -18.60
C CYS A 483 1.35 -4.29 -19.50
N ALA A 484 1.51 -5.58 -19.15
CA ALA A 484 2.25 -6.53 -19.96
C ALA A 484 1.58 -6.79 -21.33
N GLN A 485 0.24 -6.86 -21.38
CA GLN A 485 -0.51 -6.95 -22.63
C GLN A 485 -0.29 -5.73 -23.52
N HIS A 486 -0.39 -4.54 -22.95
CA HIS A 486 -0.20 -3.29 -23.70
C HIS A 486 1.24 -3.14 -24.21
N ILE A 487 2.25 -3.41 -23.36
CA ILE A 487 3.66 -3.33 -23.76
C ILE A 487 3.95 -4.32 -24.91
N ALA A 488 3.47 -5.56 -24.79
CA ALA A 488 3.69 -6.59 -25.83
C ALA A 488 2.99 -6.26 -27.15
N ALA A 489 1.77 -5.71 -27.10
CA ALA A 489 1.03 -5.33 -28.32
C ALA A 489 1.67 -4.14 -29.06
N ARG A 490 2.37 -3.28 -28.35
CA ARG A 490 3.08 -2.11 -28.88
C ARG A 490 4.59 -2.34 -29.03
N LYS A 491 5.01 -3.60 -29.06
CA LYS A 491 6.41 -3.97 -29.22
C LYS A 491 6.95 -3.34 -30.52
N ARG A 492 7.95 -2.48 -30.35
CA ARG A 492 8.75 -1.91 -31.45
C ARG A 492 10.01 -2.77 -31.61
N GLU A 493 10.72 -2.62 -32.74
CA GLU A 493 12.08 -3.16 -32.84
C GLU A 493 12.91 -2.57 -31.70
N ALA A 494 13.47 -3.46 -30.86
CA ALA A 494 14.18 -3.05 -29.67
C ALA A 494 15.32 -2.09 -30.02
N SER A 495 15.21 -0.85 -29.60
CA SER A 495 16.35 0.04 -29.56
C SER A 495 17.26 -0.45 -28.44
N SER A 496 18.32 -1.13 -28.82
CA SER A 496 19.34 -1.59 -27.87
C SER A 496 20.34 -0.47 -27.53
N ASP A 497 20.06 0.75 -27.92
CA ASP A 497 20.99 1.86 -27.83
C ASP A 497 21.06 2.39 -26.39
N ALA A 498 22.27 2.79 -26.00
CA ALA A 498 22.46 3.47 -24.73
C ALA A 498 21.67 4.79 -24.72
N PRO A 499 21.12 5.22 -23.57
CA PRO A 499 20.53 6.54 -23.45
C PRO A 499 21.53 7.64 -23.92
N PRO A 500 21.05 8.74 -24.52
CA PRO A 500 21.92 9.82 -25.00
C PRO A 500 22.88 10.31 -23.93
N MET A 501 24.17 10.50 -24.30
CA MET A 501 25.22 10.88 -23.37
C MET A 501 24.91 12.16 -22.57
N PRO A 502 24.35 13.23 -23.16
CA PRO A 502 24.01 14.43 -22.40
C PRO A 502 23.00 14.17 -21.29
N ILE A 503 22.05 13.24 -21.48
CA ILE A 503 21.07 12.85 -20.46
C ILE A 503 21.78 12.13 -19.31
N LEU A 504 22.72 11.23 -19.62
CA LEU A 504 23.50 10.51 -18.61
C LEU A 504 24.42 11.44 -17.83
N GLU A 505 25.08 12.37 -18.49
CA GLU A 505 25.95 13.38 -17.86
C GLU A 505 25.16 14.28 -16.92
N ALA A 506 23.98 14.76 -17.34
CA ALA A 506 23.10 15.56 -16.48
C ALA A 506 22.61 14.76 -15.27
N ALA A 507 22.17 13.52 -15.48
CA ALA A 507 21.67 12.64 -14.41
C ALA A 507 22.75 12.32 -13.36
N ILE A 508 23.95 11.97 -13.79
CA ILE A 508 25.07 11.64 -12.88
C ILE A 508 25.63 12.91 -12.24
N GLY A 509 25.73 14.02 -13.00
CA GLY A 509 26.15 15.31 -12.46
C GLY A 509 25.27 15.82 -11.32
N GLY A 510 23.97 15.60 -11.41
CA GLY A 510 23.00 15.95 -10.37
C GLY A 510 23.09 15.10 -9.07
N LEU A 511 23.83 13.99 -9.09
CA LEU A 511 24.00 13.11 -7.91
C LEU A 511 25.15 13.54 -6.99
N HIS A 512 25.99 14.48 -7.38
CA HIS A 512 27.13 14.89 -6.57
C HIS A 512 26.64 15.66 -5.34
N GLY A 513 26.62 14.96 -4.19
CA GLY A 513 26.37 15.53 -2.88
C GLY A 513 27.57 16.32 -2.40
N GLY A 514 27.38 17.61 -2.19
CA GLY A 514 28.34 18.48 -1.51
C GLY A 514 28.33 18.30 0.03
N GLU A 515 28.70 19.34 0.75
CA GLU A 515 28.57 19.46 2.22
C GLU A 515 27.11 19.68 2.67
N GLY A 516 26.13 19.07 1.98
CA GLY A 516 24.69 19.29 2.15
C GLY A 516 24.09 18.78 3.47
N ILE A 517 22.78 18.73 3.51
CA ILE A 517 21.99 18.33 4.69
C ILE A 517 22.19 16.83 4.96
N ASP A 518 22.37 16.46 6.22
CA ASP A 518 22.39 15.02 6.60
C ASP A 518 21.03 14.38 6.33
N TRP A 519 21.01 13.27 5.61
CA TRP A 519 19.77 12.57 5.27
C TRP A 519 18.96 12.14 6.51
N ARG A 520 19.61 11.95 7.67
CA ARG A 520 18.94 11.62 8.94
C ARG A 520 18.17 12.82 9.51
N GLU A 521 18.63 14.05 9.21
CA GLU A 521 17.87 15.26 9.53
C GLU A 521 16.60 15.32 8.68
N ILE A 522 16.71 15.05 7.37
CA ILE A 522 15.58 14.97 6.45
C ILE A 522 14.57 13.91 6.92
N GLU A 523 15.04 12.73 7.29
CA GLU A 523 14.22 11.64 7.85
C GLU A 523 13.40 12.13 9.04
N ARG A 524 14.04 12.71 10.03
CA ARG A 524 13.37 13.20 11.25
C ARG A 524 12.34 14.29 10.94
N GLU A 525 12.69 15.26 10.10
CA GLU A 525 11.80 16.37 9.74
C GLU A 525 10.58 15.86 8.96
N VAL A 526 10.77 14.97 7.97
CA VAL A 526 9.68 14.41 7.17
C VAL A 526 8.75 13.57 8.05
N GLN A 527 9.28 12.61 8.79
CA GLN A 527 8.46 11.70 9.59
C GLN A 527 7.70 12.41 10.72
N ALA A 528 8.34 13.39 11.37
CA ALA A 528 7.67 14.18 12.39
C ALA A 528 6.52 14.98 11.80
N ARG A 529 6.79 15.79 10.78
CA ARG A 529 5.81 16.64 10.12
C ARG A 529 4.60 15.85 9.59
N MET A 530 4.87 14.74 8.89
CA MET A 530 3.81 13.94 8.30
C MET A 530 2.96 13.22 9.35
N SER A 531 3.58 12.69 10.40
CA SER A 531 2.83 12.00 11.47
C SER A 531 2.02 12.97 12.33
N ASP A 532 2.54 14.17 12.55
CA ASP A 532 1.90 15.13 13.47
C ASP A 532 0.80 15.96 12.78
N HIS A 533 0.90 16.20 11.45
CA HIS A 533 0.01 17.13 10.74
C HIS A 533 -0.70 16.54 9.51
N ALA A 534 -0.22 15.44 8.94
CA ALA A 534 -0.78 14.82 7.75
C ALA A 534 -1.14 13.33 7.96
N GLY A 535 -1.36 12.92 9.20
CA GLY A 535 -1.84 11.59 9.57
C GLY A 535 -3.35 11.44 9.39
N PHE A 536 -3.94 10.45 10.06
CA PHE A 536 -5.39 10.20 9.99
C PHE A 536 -6.23 11.25 10.75
N ILE A 537 -5.61 12.01 11.66
CA ILE A 537 -6.20 13.21 12.29
C ILE A 537 -5.35 14.40 11.89
N CYS A 538 -5.93 15.39 11.26
CA CYS A 538 -5.24 16.60 10.83
C CYS A 538 -6.15 17.83 10.90
N SER A 539 -5.56 19.03 10.82
CA SER A 539 -6.27 20.30 10.77
C SER A 539 -5.79 21.17 9.62
N PRO A 540 -6.61 22.08 9.09
CA PRO A 540 -6.20 22.99 8.02
C PRO A 540 -4.96 23.82 8.39
N GLU A 541 -4.89 24.32 9.62
CA GLU A 541 -3.77 25.12 10.12
C GLU A 541 -2.50 24.29 10.22
N GLY A 542 -2.60 23.06 10.77
CA GLY A 542 -1.47 22.14 10.91
C GLY A 542 -0.92 21.70 9.55
N VAL A 543 -1.80 21.37 8.60
CA VAL A 543 -1.39 21.00 7.23
C VAL A 543 -0.68 22.17 6.54
N ARG A 544 -1.22 23.39 6.66
CA ARG A 544 -0.62 24.56 6.04
C ARG A 544 0.76 24.90 6.62
N ALA A 545 0.92 24.84 7.94
CA ALA A 545 2.23 25.03 8.59
C ALA A 545 3.22 23.95 8.13
N ALA A 546 2.81 22.70 8.11
CA ALA A 546 3.63 21.58 7.64
C ALA A 546 4.03 21.71 6.16
N LEU A 547 3.14 22.26 5.31
CA LEU A 547 3.47 22.54 3.91
C LEU A 547 4.57 23.61 3.76
N LEU A 548 4.49 24.68 4.55
CA LEU A 548 5.54 25.71 4.55
C LEU A 548 6.89 25.12 4.97
N ASP A 549 6.92 24.28 6.01
CA ASP A 549 8.13 23.59 6.46
C ASP A 549 8.66 22.61 5.41
N ALA A 550 7.77 21.91 4.68
CA ALA A 550 8.17 21.00 3.60
C ALA A 550 8.82 21.77 2.43
N ARG A 551 8.23 22.87 2.04
CA ARG A 551 8.79 23.77 1.01
C ARG A 551 10.14 24.33 1.42
N ALA A 552 10.30 24.77 2.66
CA ALA A 552 11.55 25.25 3.21
C ALA A 552 12.64 24.15 3.20
N LEU A 553 12.29 22.93 3.59
CA LEU A 553 13.21 21.79 3.54
C LEU A 553 13.66 21.50 2.10
N ASN A 554 12.72 21.43 1.13
CA ASN A 554 13.06 21.17 -0.26
C ASN A 554 13.88 22.32 -0.88
N ALA A 555 13.63 23.58 -0.52
CA ALA A 555 14.47 24.71 -0.91
C ALA A 555 15.90 24.57 -0.36
N ARG A 556 16.06 24.20 0.90
CA ARG A 556 17.39 23.91 1.51
C ARG A 556 18.09 22.76 0.77
N ILE A 557 17.35 21.68 0.44
CA ILE A 557 17.89 20.53 -0.31
C ILE A 557 18.36 20.97 -1.72
N ARG A 558 17.58 21.78 -2.43
CA ARG A 558 17.99 22.32 -3.74
C ARG A 558 19.23 23.18 -3.65
N ALA A 559 19.31 24.05 -2.65
CA ALA A 559 20.41 25.00 -2.49
C ALA A 559 21.73 24.30 -2.06
N HIS A 560 21.66 23.29 -1.22
CA HIS A 560 22.85 22.73 -0.56
C HIS A 560 23.09 21.25 -0.89
N GLY A 561 22.13 20.55 -1.51
CA GLY A 561 22.19 19.09 -1.73
C GLY A 561 21.97 18.28 -0.46
N VAL A 562 22.09 16.96 -0.59
CA VAL A 562 22.08 16.01 0.52
C VAL A 562 23.48 15.43 0.69
N ARG A 563 23.98 15.45 1.92
CA ARG A 563 25.34 14.98 2.22
C ARG A 563 25.42 13.45 2.07
N VAL A 564 26.40 13.03 1.25
CA VAL A 564 26.80 11.64 1.11
C VAL A 564 28.15 11.47 1.83
N GLY A 565 28.10 11.11 3.09
CA GLY A 565 29.32 10.93 3.91
C GLY A 565 30.16 9.72 3.48
N ARG A 566 29.51 8.68 2.93
CA ARG A 566 30.15 7.47 2.41
C ARG A 566 29.41 6.98 1.17
N ALA A 567 30.13 6.41 0.24
CA ALA A 567 29.56 5.93 -1.03
C ALA A 567 28.39 4.92 -0.85
N ASP A 568 28.41 4.12 0.22
CA ASP A 568 27.33 3.19 0.55
C ASP A 568 26.03 3.88 1.04
N GLN A 569 26.07 5.16 1.36
CA GLN A 569 24.93 5.96 1.79
C GLN A 569 24.26 6.75 0.64
N ALA A 570 24.85 6.77 -0.55
CA ALA A 570 24.35 7.57 -1.68
C ALA A 570 22.89 7.25 -2.04
N ALA A 571 22.55 5.97 -2.15
CA ALA A 571 21.18 5.53 -2.41
C ALA A 571 20.21 6.00 -1.31
N ARG A 572 20.63 5.95 -0.04
CA ARG A 572 19.81 6.38 1.10
C ARG A 572 19.60 7.90 1.13
N ALA A 573 20.66 8.66 0.86
CA ALA A 573 20.59 10.11 0.78
C ALA A 573 19.61 10.55 -0.32
N LEU A 574 19.67 9.92 -1.49
CA LEU A 574 18.74 10.16 -2.58
C LEU A 574 17.29 9.78 -2.22
N GLN A 575 17.08 8.62 -1.62
CA GLN A 575 15.74 8.19 -1.20
C GLN A 575 15.09 9.18 -0.22
N TRP A 576 15.86 9.74 0.73
CA TRP A 576 15.32 10.74 1.65
C TRP A 576 15.09 12.08 0.98
N ARG A 577 15.92 12.47 -0.02
CA ARG A 577 15.61 13.63 -0.88
C ARG A 577 14.27 13.47 -1.58
N GLN A 578 14.05 12.30 -2.18
CA GLN A 578 12.79 11.97 -2.85
C GLN A 578 11.61 11.91 -1.86
N MET A 579 11.83 11.43 -0.63
CA MET A 579 10.80 11.40 0.40
C MET A 579 10.42 12.80 0.89
N ALA A 580 11.37 13.74 0.96
CA ALA A 580 11.07 15.14 1.22
C ALA A 580 10.15 15.73 0.14
N LEU A 581 10.41 15.40 -1.13
CA LEU A 581 9.56 15.80 -2.25
C LEU A 581 8.15 15.19 -2.16
N VAL A 582 8.04 13.88 -1.85
CA VAL A 582 6.75 13.20 -1.64
C VAL A 582 5.96 13.87 -0.50
N SER A 583 6.63 14.22 0.59
CA SER A 583 5.99 14.90 1.72
C SER A 583 5.39 16.25 1.32
N GLU A 584 6.09 17.05 0.52
CA GLU A 584 5.56 18.31 -0.01
C GLU A 584 4.37 18.07 -0.96
N ALA A 585 4.44 17.07 -1.84
CA ALA A 585 3.37 16.73 -2.77
C ALA A 585 2.07 16.33 -2.03
N VAL A 586 2.19 15.49 -1.01
CA VAL A 586 1.04 15.07 -0.16
C VAL A 586 0.45 16.27 0.57
N LEU A 587 1.29 17.12 1.18
CA LEU A 587 0.83 18.31 1.91
C LEU A 587 0.20 19.34 0.98
N THR A 588 0.73 19.51 -0.24
CA THR A 588 0.13 20.40 -1.26
C THR A 588 -1.25 19.91 -1.66
N ALA A 589 -1.41 18.59 -1.88
CA ALA A 589 -2.73 18.01 -2.18
C ALA A 589 -3.72 18.19 -1.02
N LEU A 590 -3.27 17.99 0.21
CA LEU A 590 -4.09 18.18 1.41
C LEU A 590 -4.49 19.65 1.61
N ASP A 591 -3.55 20.58 1.49
CA ASP A 591 -3.84 22.02 1.65
C ASP A 591 -4.81 22.51 0.57
N ALA A 592 -4.65 22.07 -0.67
CA ALA A 592 -5.58 22.37 -1.76
C ALA A 592 -7.00 21.84 -1.44
N TYR A 593 -7.12 20.57 -1.05
CA TYR A 593 -8.40 19.96 -0.68
C TYR A 593 -9.07 20.69 0.49
N LEU A 594 -8.32 20.99 1.54
CA LEU A 594 -8.83 21.67 2.74
C LEU A 594 -9.20 23.15 2.49
N SER A 595 -8.43 23.82 1.63
CA SER A 595 -8.70 25.23 1.25
C SER A 595 -9.98 25.37 0.42
N GLU A 596 -10.35 24.34 -0.36
CA GLU A 596 -11.65 24.26 -1.05
C GLU A 596 -12.79 23.86 -0.10
N GLY A 597 -12.57 23.70 1.19
CA GLY A 597 -13.55 23.30 2.18
C GLY A 597 -13.74 21.77 2.29
N GLY A 598 -12.82 20.98 1.79
CA GLY A 598 -12.83 19.52 1.90
C GLY A 598 -12.97 19.05 3.35
N GLY A 599 -13.75 17.99 3.56
CA GLY A 599 -14.09 17.46 4.87
C GLY A 599 -13.48 16.08 5.15
N SER A 600 -13.89 15.52 6.29
CA SER A 600 -13.44 14.19 6.73
C SER A 600 -13.99 13.11 5.82
N ARG A 601 -13.10 12.29 5.23
CA ARG A 601 -13.50 11.14 4.43
C ARG A 601 -12.47 10.01 4.53
N GLY A 602 -12.93 8.77 4.32
CA GLY A 602 -12.05 7.61 4.39
C GLY A 602 -11.23 7.61 5.68
N ALA A 603 -9.94 7.48 5.54
CA ALA A 603 -9.02 7.40 6.66
C ALA A 603 -8.50 8.76 7.15
N ARG A 604 -9.16 9.88 6.81
CA ARG A 604 -8.78 11.21 7.32
C ARG A 604 -9.93 11.90 8.02
N ALA A 605 -9.72 12.26 9.27
CA ALA A 605 -10.59 13.10 10.08
C ALA A 605 -10.02 14.53 10.15
N ILE A 606 -10.79 15.50 9.64
CA ILE A 606 -10.37 16.90 9.53
C ILE A 606 -10.92 17.68 10.71
N CYS A 607 -10.03 18.09 11.62
CA CYS A 607 -10.40 18.91 12.76
C CYS A 607 -10.89 20.29 12.31
N ASP A 608 -12.05 20.69 12.84
CA ASP A 608 -12.68 22.00 12.60
C ASP A 608 -13.48 22.40 13.85
N PRO A 609 -13.24 23.56 14.45
CA PRO A 609 -14.00 24.01 15.64
C PRO A 609 -15.52 24.05 15.43
N LYS A 610 -15.97 24.23 14.18
CA LYS A 610 -17.39 24.24 13.80
C LYS A 610 -17.93 22.87 13.39
N GLY A 611 -17.09 21.84 13.43
CA GLY A 611 -17.42 20.48 13.01
C GLY A 611 -18.28 19.73 14.03
N SER A 612 -18.66 18.50 13.65
CA SER A 612 -19.37 17.57 14.53
C SER A 612 -18.50 17.15 15.70
N ALA A 613 -19.05 17.16 16.90
CA ALA A 613 -18.37 16.67 18.08
C ALA A 613 -18.28 15.15 18.07
N VAL A 614 -17.19 14.62 18.61
CA VAL A 614 -17.13 13.21 19.00
C VAL A 614 -18.21 12.97 20.07
N PRO A 615 -18.82 11.78 20.14
CA PRO A 615 -19.78 11.45 21.19
C PRO A 615 -19.24 11.79 22.59
N ILE A 616 -20.11 12.27 23.46
CA ILE A 616 -19.73 12.63 24.84
C ILE A 616 -19.21 11.38 25.54
N THR A 617 -18.00 11.48 26.03
CA THR A 617 -17.29 10.45 26.80
C THR A 617 -17.26 10.84 28.28
N ARG A 618 -16.76 9.97 29.13
CA ARG A 618 -16.49 10.32 30.56
C ARG A 618 -15.42 11.39 30.71
N LEU A 619 -14.63 11.63 29.67
CA LEU A 619 -13.66 12.74 29.61
C LEU A 619 -14.34 14.12 29.40
N GLY A 620 -15.65 14.12 29.18
CA GLY A 620 -16.38 15.30 28.76
C GLY A 620 -16.25 15.59 27.25
N PRO A 621 -16.60 16.80 26.82
CA PRO A 621 -16.45 17.20 25.42
C PRO A 621 -14.98 17.21 25.00
N LEU A 622 -14.68 16.62 23.84
CA LEU A 622 -13.36 16.64 23.23
C LEU A 622 -13.29 17.78 22.21
N GLU A 623 -13.21 19.02 22.67
CA GLU A 623 -13.32 20.21 21.80
C GLU A 623 -12.27 20.30 20.70
N ALA A 624 -11.05 19.79 20.93
CA ALA A 624 -9.99 19.72 19.93
C ALA A 624 -10.26 18.68 18.83
N TYR A 625 -11.27 17.83 19.02
CA TYR A 625 -11.61 16.72 18.12
C TYR A 625 -13.04 16.85 17.60
N ARG A 626 -13.38 18.05 17.12
CA ARG A 626 -14.58 18.27 16.32
C ARG A 626 -14.20 18.13 14.86
N PHE A 627 -15.03 17.50 14.03
CA PHE A 627 -14.64 17.12 12.68
C PHE A 627 -15.56 17.69 11.63
N ARG A 628 -14.98 18.27 10.58
CA ARG A 628 -15.69 18.73 9.40
C ARG A 628 -16.31 17.55 8.66
N ALA A 629 -17.60 17.62 8.30
CA ALA A 629 -18.27 16.56 7.54
C ALA A 629 -17.75 16.45 6.10
N GLU A 630 -17.85 15.26 5.53
CA GLU A 630 -17.56 15.03 4.11
C GLU A 630 -18.55 15.80 3.22
N ARG A 631 -18.06 16.33 2.11
CA ARG A 631 -18.91 16.89 1.04
C ARG A 631 -19.19 15.80 0.00
N THR A 632 -20.47 15.61 -0.35
CA THR A 632 -20.88 14.56 -1.30
C THR A 632 -20.22 14.74 -2.68
N ASP A 633 -20.07 15.99 -3.13
CA ASP A 633 -19.49 16.32 -4.45
C ASP A 633 -18.01 15.90 -4.58
N ASP A 634 -17.30 15.81 -3.47
CA ASP A 634 -15.88 15.39 -3.46
C ASP A 634 -15.70 13.94 -3.92
N ARG A 635 -16.76 13.12 -3.83
CA ARG A 635 -16.71 11.71 -4.29
C ARG A 635 -16.56 11.58 -5.80
N ALA A 636 -17.03 12.56 -6.56
CA ALA A 636 -16.97 12.56 -8.03
C ALA A 636 -15.70 13.20 -8.58
N ARG A 637 -14.72 13.55 -7.72
CA ARG A 637 -13.51 14.28 -8.12
C ARG A 637 -12.26 13.60 -7.59
N LYS A 638 -11.18 13.70 -8.36
CA LYS A 638 -9.81 13.29 -8.00
C LYS A 638 -8.90 14.52 -8.00
N THR A 639 -7.89 14.52 -7.14
CA THR A 639 -6.88 15.58 -7.12
C THR A 639 -5.60 15.07 -7.77
N PHE A 640 -5.21 15.69 -8.88
CA PHE A 640 -3.93 15.44 -9.55
C PHE A 640 -2.88 16.39 -8.99
N VAL A 641 -1.64 15.91 -8.92
CA VAL A 641 -0.49 16.66 -8.42
C VAL A 641 0.67 16.45 -9.38
N ARG A 642 1.35 17.52 -9.78
CA ARG A 642 2.58 17.45 -10.59
C ARG A 642 3.59 18.50 -10.17
N LEU A 643 4.85 18.20 -10.40
CA LEU A 643 5.95 19.14 -10.19
C LEU A 643 6.10 19.99 -11.45
N VAL A 644 6.07 21.33 -11.29
CA VAL A 644 6.27 22.32 -12.35
C VAL A 644 7.16 23.41 -11.80
N ASP A 645 8.28 23.66 -12.43
CA ASP A 645 9.23 24.72 -12.05
C ASP A 645 9.53 24.73 -10.52
N ASP A 646 9.94 23.56 -10.00
CA ASP A 646 10.25 23.33 -8.59
C ASP A 646 9.09 23.52 -7.58
N SER A 647 7.86 23.62 -8.06
CA SER A 647 6.67 23.78 -7.23
C SER A 647 5.60 22.77 -7.59
N PHE A 648 4.85 22.28 -6.59
CA PHE A 648 3.71 21.39 -6.86
C PHE A 648 2.46 22.19 -7.20
N VAL A 649 1.79 21.74 -8.26
CA VAL A 649 0.50 22.26 -8.72
C VAL A 649 -0.55 21.16 -8.54
N CYS A 650 -1.69 21.54 -7.97
CA CYS A 650 -2.86 20.66 -7.83
C CYS A 650 -3.91 21.01 -8.88
N ASP A 651 -4.53 19.97 -9.45
CA ASP A 651 -5.60 20.08 -10.43
C ASP A 651 -6.71 19.07 -10.11
N PRO A 652 -7.83 19.53 -9.52
CA PRO A 652 -8.95 18.66 -9.25
C PRO A 652 -9.75 18.41 -10.54
N ARG A 653 -9.86 17.13 -10.92
CA ARG A 653 -10.57 16.69 -12.13
C ARG A 653 -11.70 15.72 -11.76
N PRO A 654 -12.79 15.63 -12.57
CA PRO A 654 -13.82 14.62 -12.38
C PRO A 654 -13.25 13.20 -12.54
N ILE A 655 -13.89 12.23 -11.89
CA ILE A 655 -13.60 10.82 -12.16
C ILE A 655 -14.03 10.47 -13.60
N ARG A 656 -13.29 9.57 -14.25
CA ARG A 656 -13.69 9.02 -15.53
C ARG A 656 -14.90 8.10 -15.35
N ARG A 657 -15.91 8.27 -16.19
CA ARG A 657 -17.07 7.38 -16.26
C ARG A 657 -16.78 6.23 -17.20
N ARG A 658 -17.28 5.05 -16.85
CA ARG A 658 -17.20 3.89 -17.74
C ARG A 658 -18.22 4.03 -18.87
N ASP A 659 -17.80 3.81 -20.10
CA ASP A 659 -18.71 3.57 -21.22
C ASP A 659 -19.39 2.21 -21.03
N ARG A 660 -20.73 2.23 -21.00
CA ARG A 660 -21.57 1.03 -20.86
C ARG A 660 -22.21 0.62 -22.17
N ALA A 661 -21.56 0.92 -23.30
CA ALA A 661 -22.05 0.50 -24.60
C ALA A 661 -22.24 -1.03 -24.65
N GLU A 662 -23.32 -1.45 -25.27
CA GLU A 662 -23.60 -2.87 -25.47
C GLU A 662 -22.52 -3.51 -26.36
N THR A 663 -22.19 -4.76 -26.06
CA THR A 663 -21.27 -5.56 -26.86
C THR A 663 -21.89 -5.81 -28.23
N ALA A 664 -21.13 -5.53 -29.29
CA ALA A 664 -21.49 -5.82 -30.68
C ALA A 664 -20.41 -6.74 -31.26
N TYR A 665 -20.48 -8.04 -30.91
CA TYR A 665 -19.38 -8.99 -31.04
C TYR A 665 -18.83 -9.04 -32.45
N PHE A 666 -19.62 -9.48 -33.44
CA PHE A 666 -19.16 -9.60 -34.83
C PHE A 666 -19.23 -8.28 -35.62
N GLU A 667 -20.14 -7.39 -35.24
CA GLU A 667 -20.34 -6.12 -35.93
C GLU A 667 -19.21 -5.11 -35.69
N ARG A 668 -18.56 -5.20 -34.50
CA ARG A 668 -17.54 -4.26 -34.12
C ARG A 668 -16.38 -4.89 -33.32
N ASP A 669 -16.68 -5.57 -32.21
CA ASP A 669 -15.68 -5.84 -31.16
C ASP A 669 -14.68 -6.93 -31.58
N TRP A 670 -15.13 -7.94 -32.36
CA TRP A 670 -14.26 -8.97 -32.88
C TRP A 670 -13.25 -8.42 -33.91
N GLY A 671 -13.69 -7.52 -34.78
CA GLY A 671 -12.81 -6.85 -35.75
C GLY A 671 -11.74 -6.00 -35.05
N ARG A 672 -12.12 -5.22 -34.02
CA ARG A 672 -11.20 -4.41 -33.18
C ARG A 672 -10.20 -5.27 -32.42
N PHE A 673 -10.64 -6.43 -31.93
CA PHE A 673 -9.74 -7.38 -31.30
C PHE A 673 -8.71 -7.94 -32.28
N LEU A 674 -9.14 -8.37 -33.45
CA LEU A 674 -8.26 -8.94 -34.50
C LEU A 674 -7.26 -7.92 -35.05
N SER A 675 -7.67 -6.66 -35.20
CA SER A 675 -6.77 -5.57 -35.64
C SER A 675 -5.81 -5.09 -34.57
N GLY A 676 -6.04 -5.43 -33.31
CA GLY A 676 -5.29 -4.88 -32.17
C GLY A 676 -5.70 -3.46 -31.79
N GLU A 677 -6.74 -2.88 -32.41
CA GLU A 677 -7.21 -1.51 -32.14
C GLU A 677 -7.57 -1.30 -30.66
N ILE A 678 -8.00 -2.34 -29.94
CA ILE A 678 -8.27 -2.28 -28.51
C ILE A 678 -7.07 -1.82 -27.66
N PHE A 679 -5.83 -2.00 -28.17
CA PHE A 679 -4.60 -1.54 -27.51
C PHE A 679 -4.19 -0.12 -27.93
N GLU A 680 -4.82 0.42 -28.98
CA GLU A 680 -4.54 1.75 -29.53
C GLU A 680 -5.53 2.81 -29.04
N ASP A 681 -6.61 2.40 -28.38
CA ASP A 681 -7.69 3.30 -27.95
C ASP A 681 -7.16 4.42 -27.02
N GLU A 682 -6.72 5.50 -27.67
CA GLU A 682 -6.21 6.72 -27.03
C GLU A 682 -7.31 7.76 -26.80
N GLY A 683 -8.52 7.51 -27.34
CA GLY A 683 -9.48 8.53 -27.69
C GLY A 683 -10.13 9.28 -26.52
N THR A 684 -10.28 8.67 -25.35
CA THR A 684 -10.94 9.31 -24.20
C THR A 684 -9.99 9.64 -23.07
N GLN A 685 -8.80 9.04 -23.03
CA GLN A 685 -7.94 9.10 -21.83
C GLN A 685 -6.82 10.15 -21.92
N ARG A 686 -6.29 10.45 -23.11
CA ARG A 686 -5.27 11.52 -23.26
C ARG A 686 -5.87 12.94 -23.28
N GLY A 687 -7.14 13.11 -23.59
CA GLY A 687 -7.81 14.41 -23.57
C GLY A 687 -7.86 15.05 -22.17
N HIS A 688 -7.71 14.24 -21.12
CA HIS A 688 -7.69 14.69 -19.73
C HIS A 688 -6.30 14.71 -19.10
N MET A 689 -5.26 14.22 -19.80
CA MET A 689 -3.86 14.26 -19.35
C MET A 689 -3.03 15.35 -20.05
N ARG A 690 -3.64 16.18 -20.94
CA ARG A 690 -2.99 17.36 -21.56
C ARG A 690 -3.41 18.65 -20.92
#